data_2fcacc7a4c51b903a84031aeb9141984
#
_entry.id   2fcacc7a4c51b903a84031aeb9141984
#
_cell.length_a   1.000
_cell.length_b   1.000
_cell.length_c   1.000
_cell.angle_alpha   90.00
_cell.angle_beta   90.00
_cell.angle_gamma   90.00
#
_symmetry.space_group_name_H-M   'P 1'
#
loop_
_entity.id
_entity.type
_entity.pdbx_description
1 polymer ?
#
loop_
_entity_poly.entity_id
_entity_poly.type
_entity_poly.pdbx_seq_one_letter_code
_entity_poly.pdbx_strand_id
1 'polypeptide(L)'
;MSAMAPQYQAVTLIASPSYPNAIAWSSDNLVAVASGHIVTILNPAALDGPRGLVGLRCSDPFPIGVVNREDLFEPCLVPTCLARDAEPCTRSISWSPQGFAPNSGCLLAVCTVDGHVKLYRSPIWEVCDEWVQVADISQLLFSYYKTINFGEDNGSHLTSLKNTNTEETEVLGSTCELQDPLFRRGPGQRKRKPPRVDGYIYDGNKDDLDASNDADFSLKSCSKSKKKSSKKTAKHRHEPVSVNGQGSTENAKASLSSNGENKSLPLITAKQYACRDACLSSLVVAWSPLVSSNDKSSSLLRHWCILAVGSKSGNVSFWKLYKPEYYTIDAGVVNSDPMLIGVLQAHKSWVSAITWEVSSEGSSKSSLLLATGCSDGSVKIWLANIEGLNRCTIAEEVPFALVAEVTTDLSAPVSSISLAVPARSQYEVNLAIGRVSGSLETWIWNTCSCKIENTNACHAHDQVVTGLSWGMDGYCLYSCSQDNSARCWIYHGNHIEEIPVHTNFPESKESTDLSEVSNRCFGLTLAPGGQMIAVVRGLDLNLLDQMYQARTQKAVVEFIWIGGQFVGIPLDRRIDVCNTQSTIFSSSNFLWWGSNILWSLKKYENVEKGLALWDVVAALQGFKKYAPTFLETLMDMWISALFSGDPQCVSINAPSFSRHDMLPSVSLRKLHLLNIICRKVMLSNHAQLGPDAENGNDSTTEFWNTLLIRSERELRERLVGFTFAAVLKRTAYSFNDTSTENSWFPVGVAQMDSWVTMNDEVHDQLKYLRSRIKDIGNRINSACGYSVEETCPYCSAPVHFESADVAICRDKHTLTRCRASMILCSVLQPVWHCVCCGGMVDKLLPQSFFAMQASPLDANQDEGSLDLSGPAVPLCPFCGILLQRSTPVFLLSTSPV
;
A
#
# COMPACT_ATOMS: atom_id res chain seq x y z
N MET A 1 -2.89 -3.63 26.29
CA MET A 1 -1.70 -4.05 25.54
C MET A 1 -0.62 -3.03 25.81
N SER A 2 0.49 -3.44 26.42
CA SER A 2 1.62 -2.59 26.77
C SER A 2 2.18 -1.96 25.50
N ALA A 3 2.20 -0.63 25.41
CA ALA A 3 2.92 0.10 24.39
C ALA A 3 4.41 -0.17 24.58
N MET A 4 4.94 -1.16 23.86
CA MET A 4 6.37 -1.40 23.82
C MET A 4 7.04 -0.20 23.16
N ALA A 5 8.13 0.26 23.77
CA ALA A 5 9.02 1.24 23.16
C ALA A 5 9.46 0.77 21.76
N PRO A 6 9.76 1.69 20.85
CA PRO A 6 10.28 1.35 19.52
C PRO A 6 11.66 0.72 19.67
N GLN A 7 11.68 -0.58 19.90
CA GLN A 7 12.88 -1.39 19.80
C GLN A 7 13.10 -1.75 18.32
N TYR A 8 14.33 -2.00 17.93
CA TYR A 8 14.64 -2.72 16.71
C TYR A 8 13.77 -3.98 16.67
N GLN A 9 12.86 -4.04 15.71
CA GLN A 9 11.89 -5.11 15.61
C GLN A 9 12.23 -5.99 14.41
N ALA A 10 12.30 -7.29 14.64
CA ALA A 10 12.50 -8.28 13.61
C ALA A 10 11.39 -9.33 13.67
N VAL A 11 10.89 -9.73 12.50
CA VAL A 11 9.86 -10.75 12.36
C VAL A 11 10.35 -11.86 11.46
N THR A 12 10.33 -13.09 11.97
CA THR A 12 10.73 -14.26 11.19
C THR A 12 9.61 -14.80 10.30
N LEU A 13 10.00 -15.30 9.13
CA LEU A 13 9.11 -15.86 8.11
C LEU A 13 9.41 -17.33 7.88
N ILE A 14 8.38 -18.11 7.53
CA ILE A 14 8.47 -19.55 7.29
C ILE A 14 9.02 -19.92 5.90
N ALA A 15 9.05 -18.95 4.98
CA ALA A 15 9.58 -19.15 3.62
C ALA A 15 10.55 -18.00 3.30
N SER A 16 11.57 -18.29 2.50
CA SER A 16 12.56 -17.30 2.04
C SER A 16 12.10 -16.66 0.73
N PRO A 17 12.30 -15.35 0.55
CA PRO A 17 12.17 -14.71 -0.75
C PRO A 17 13.13 -15.30 -1.79
N SER A 18 12.79 -15.16 -3.06
CA SER A 18 13.60 -15.66 -4.18
C SER A 18 13.92 -14.59 -5.22
N TYR A 19 13.18 -13.51 -5.25
CA TYR A 19 13.29 -12.45 -6.26
C TYR A 19 13.53 -11.07 -5.63
N PRO A 20 14.12 -10.12 -6.40
CA PRO A 20 14.25 -8.73 -6.00
C PRO A 20 12.88 -8.07 -5.71
N ASN A 21 12.90 -6.97 -4.94
CA ASN A 21 11.71 -6.21 -4.54
C ASN A 21 10.65 -7.09 -3.84
N ALA A 22 11.11 -8.03 -3.01
CA ALA A 22 10.24 -8.99 -2.33
C ALA A 22 9.39 -8.41 -1.19
N ILE A 23 9.50 -7.11 -0.90
CA ILE A 23 8.78 -6.44 0.18
C ILE A 23 8.15 -5.15 -0.32
N ALA A 24 6.93 -4.86 0.12
CA ALA A 24 6.23 -3.63 -0.22
C ALA A 24 5.39 -3.14 0.98
N TRP A 25 5.43 -1.83 1.25
CA TRP A 25 4.65 -1.18 2.30
C TRP A 25 3.47 -0.44 1.70
N SER A 26 2.27 -0.69 2.20
CA SER A 26 1.05 -0.06 1.69
C SER A 26 0.79 1.31 2.32
N SER A 27 -0.06 2.11 1.67
CA SER A 27 -0.48 3.41 2.20
C SER A 27 -1.45 3.31 3.39
N ASP A 28 -1.98 2.13 3.70
CA ASP A 28 -2.78 1.83 4.89
C ASP A 28 -1.98 1.10 5.99
N ASN A 29 -0.63 1.18 5.92
CA ASN A 29 0.32 0.68 6.90
C ASN A 29 0.37 -0.85 7.05
N LEU A 30 0.28 -1.59 5.95
CA LEU A 30 0.53 -3.03 5.90
C LEU A 30 1.81 -3.33 5.12
N VAL A 31 2.56 -4.34 5.54
CA VAL A 31 3.78 -4.78 4.85
C VAL A 31 3.55 -6.16 4.25
N ALA A 32 3.58 -6.25 2.93
CA ALA A 32 3.54 -7.52 2.22
C ALA A 32 4.95 -8.02 1.93
N VAL A 33 5.19 -9.30 2.17
CA VAL A 33 6.47 -9.96 1.91
C VAL A 33 6.25 -11.19 1.02
N ALA A 34 6.84 -11.17 -0.16
CA ALA A 34 6.82 -12.26 -1.12
C ALA A 34 7.85 -13.34 -0.74
N SER A 35 7.42 -14.46 -0.20
CA SER A 35 8.30 -15.50 0.30
C SER A 35 7.88 -16.88 -0.22
N GLY A 36 8.56 -17.39 -1.23
CA GLY A 36 8.23 -18.66 -1.86
C GLY A 36 6.78 -18.69 -2.37
N HIS A 37 6.03 -19.69 -1.96
CA HIS A 37 4.63 -19.90 -2.34
C HIS A 37 3.60 -19.16 -1.47
N ILE A 38 4.06 -18.28 -0.60
CA ILE A 38 3.21 -17.51 0.33
C ILE A 38 3.59 -16.03 0.26
N VAL A 39 2.59 -15.16 0.20
CA VAL A 39 2.79 -13.75 0.56
C VAL A 39 2.29 -13.55 1.98
N THR A 40 3.18 -13.12 2.86
CA THR A 40 2.86 -12.81 4.24
C THR A 40 2.59 -11.33 4.39
N ILE A 41 1.48 -10.96 5.02
CA ILE A 41 1.11 -9.57 5.26
C ILE A 41 1.22 -9.32 6.76
N LEU A 42 2.06 -8.34 7.11
CA LEU A 42 2.37 -7.96 8.48
C LEU A 42 1.71 -6.61 8.80
N ASN A 43 1.24 -6.48 10.03
CA ASN A 43 0.86 -5.19 10.58
C ASN A 43 2.00 -4.65 11.45
N PRO A 44 2.73 -3.59 11.03
CA PRO A 44 3.85 -3.05 11.80
C PRO A 44 3.45 -2.56 13.20
N ALA A 45 2.18 -2.17 13.38
CA ALA A 45 1.68 -1.73 14.69
C ALA A 45 1.44 -2.90 15.68
N ALA A 46 1.40 -4.16 15.18
CA ALA A 46 1.14 -5.35 15.97
C ALA A 46 1.85 -6.57 15.37
N LEU A 47 3.18 -6.58 15.43
CA LEU A 47 4.02 -7.62 14.79
C LEU A 47 3.82 -9.02 15.38
N ASP A 48 3.39 -9.12 16.64
CA ASP A 48 2.99 -10.36 17.31
C ASP A 48 1.52 -10.73 17.05
N GLY A 49 0.79 -9.88 16.34
CA GLY A 49 -0.61 -10.07 15.98
C GLY A 49 -0.83 -11.08 14.84
N PRO A 50 -2.10 -11.28 14.45
CA PRO A 50 -2.44 -12.14 13.32
C PRO A 50 -1.80 -11.62 12.03
N ARG A 51 -1.33 -12.55 11.19
CA ARG A 51 -0.69 -12.26 9.90
C ARG A 51 -1.64 -12.59 8.78
N GLY A 52 -1.79 -11.67 7.82
CA GLY A 52 -2.49 -11.99 6.59
C GLY A 52 -1.67 -12.92 5.70
N LEU A 53 -2.33 -13.85 5.01
CA LEU A 53 -1.68 -14.82 4.14
C LEU A 53 -2.33 -14.85 2.76
N VAL A 54 -1.51 -14.86 1.71
CA VAL A 54 -1.92 -15.22 0.36
C VAL A 54 -1.23 -16.54 0.02
N GLY A 55 -1.99 -17.64 0.03
CA GLY A 55 -1.50 -18.94 -0.39
C GLY A 55 -1.53 -19.06 -1.92
N LEU A 56 -0.39 -19.32 -2.54
CA LEU A 56 -0.28 -19.50 -3.97
C LEU A 56 -0.47 -20.97 -4.35
N ARG A 57 -1.24 -21.20 -5.40
CA ARG A 57 -1.41 -22.52 -6.01
C ARG A 57 -0.95 -22.46 -7.47
N CYS A 58 -0.37 -23.55 -7.98
CA CYS A 58 -0.09 -23.67 -9.41
C CYS A 58 -1.37 -23.40 -10.21
N SER A 59 -1.26 -22.52 -11.19
CA SER A 59 -2.32 -22.29 -12.15
C SER A 59 -2.15 -23.22 -13.34
N ASP A 60 -3.26 -23.64 -13.95
CA ASP A 60 -3.21 -24.39 -15.19
C ASP A 60 -2.62 -23.51 -16.31
N PRO A 61 -1.75 -24.07 -17.17
CA PRO A 61 -1.19 -23.31 -18.29
C PRO A 61 -2.31 -22.89 -19.25
N PHE A 62 -2.18 -21.70 -19.82
CA PHE A 62 -3.16 -21.20 -20.78
C PHE A 62 -3.24 -22.08 -22.02
N PRO A 63 -4.44 -22.36 -22.54
CA PRO A 63 -4.65 -23.17 -23.73
C PRO A 63 -4.35 -22.36 -25.01
N ILE A 64 -3.06 -22.07 -25.26
CA ILE A 64 -2.60 -21.19 -26.36
C ILE A 64 -2.37 -21.93 -27.67
N GLY A 65 -2.32 -23.25 -27.67
CA GLY A 65 -2.11 -24.10 -28.83
C GLY A 65 -1.37 -25.38 -28.51
N VAL A 66 -1.21 -26.26 -29.51
CA VAL A 66 -0.43 -27.50 -29.44
C VAL A 66 0.71 -27.41 -30.43
N VAL A 67 1.92 -27.73 -30.00
CA VAL A 67 3.11 -27.71 -30.85
C VAL A 67 3.26 -29.06 -31.53
N ASN A 68 3.69 -29.06 -32.81
CA ASN A 68 4.02 -30.27 -33.54
C ASN A 68 5.09 -31.11 -32.81
N ARG A 69 4.97 -32.41 -32.88
CA ARG A 69 5.92 -33.33 -32.21
C ARG A 69 7.36 -33.12 -32.68
N GLU A 70 7.53 -32.74 -33.95
CA GLU A 70 8.83 -32.49 -34.59
C GLU A 70 9.51 -31.25 -34.02
N ASP A 71 8.72 -30.24 -33.64
CA ASP A 71 9.20 -28.95 -33.11
C ASP A 71 9.42 -28.95 -31.59
N LEU A 72 9.11 -30.01 -30.85
CA LEU A 72 9.18 -30.05 -29.39
C LEU A 72 10.59 -29.81 -28.82
N PHE A 73 11.64 -30.05 -29.63
CA PHE A 73 13.03 -29.83 -29.22
C PHE A 73 13.61 -28.50 -29.68
N GLU A 74 12.77 -27.61 -30.24
CA GLU A 74 13.20 -26.26 -30.60
C GLU A 74 13.68 -25.47 -29.39
N PRO A 75 14.86 -24.80 -29.48
CA PRO A 75 15.45 -24.08 -28.34
C PRO A 75 14.54 -22.98 -27.77
N CYS A 76 13.64 -22.41 -28.59
CA CYS A 76 12.70 -21.37 -28.15
C CYS A 76 11.68 -21.86 -27.10
N LEU A 77 11.46 -23.17 -26.99
CA LEU A 77 10.53 -23.76 -26.01
C LEU A 77 11.20 -24.03 -24.63
N VAL A 78 12.51 -23.99 -24.53
CA VAL A 78 13.23 -24.30 -23.28
C VAL A 78 12.78 -23.41 -22.12
N PRO A 79 12.63 -22.08 -22.28
CA PRO A 79 12.17 -21.23 -21.19
C PRO A 79 10.76 -21.55 -20.69
N THR A 80 9.88 -22.05 -21.57
CA THR A 80 8.49 -22.37 -21.21
C THR A 80 8.41 -23.69 -20.43
N CYS A 81 9.27 -24.66 -20.77
CA CYS A 81 9.32 -25.95 -20.09
C CYS A 81 9.84 -25.84 -18.66
N LEU A 82 10.88 -25.03 -18.44
CA LEU A 82 11.48 -24.81 -17.11
C LEU A 82 10.51 -24.16 -16.11
N ALA A 83 9.60 -23.32 -16.58
CA ALA A 83 8.64 -22.65 -15.72
C ALA A 83 7.52 -23.57 -15.20
N ARG A 84 7.27 -24.71 -15.85
CA ARG A 84 6.16 -25.61 -15.51
C ARG A 84 6.47 -26.56 -14.34
N ASP A 85 7.73 -26.85 -14.13
CA ASP A 85 8.17 -27.79 -13.08
C ASP A 85 8.50 -27.06 -11.75
N ALA A 86 8.43 -25.72 -11.73
CA ALA A 86 8.68 -24.93 -10.54
C ALA A 86 7.42 -24.90 -9.64
N GLU A 87 7.63 -25.09 -8.33
CA GLU A 87 6.60 -24.77 -7.35
C GLU A 87 6.13 -23.32 -7.52
N PRO A 88 4.83 -23.01 -7.30
CA PRO A 88 4.34 -21.65 -7.41
C PRO A 88 5.13 -20.77 -6.44
N CYS A 89 5.78 -19.75 -6.99
CA CYS A 89 6.59 -18.82 -6.23
C CYS A 89 6.20 -17.40 -6.61
N THR A 90 6.16 -16.52 -5.60
CA THR A 90 5.91 -15.10 -5.84
C THR A 90 7.12 -14.46 -6.51
N ARG A 91 6.90 -13.76 -7.61
CA ARG A 91 7.94 -13.04 -8.34
C ARG A 91 7.92 -11.53 -8.09
N SER A 92 6.74 -10.93 -8.06
CA SER A 92 6.57 -9.48 -7.87
C SER A 92 5.27 -9.18 -7.14
N ILE A 93 5.28 -8.17 -6.28
CA ILE A 93 4.13 -7.69 -5.54
C ILE A 93 4.05 -6.16 -5.62
N SER A 94 2.84 -5.63 -5.58
CA SER A 94 2.62 -4.18 -5.53
C SER A 94 1.28 -3.85 -4.90
N TRP A 95 1.24 -2.77 -4.09
CA TRP A 95 0.03 -2.27 -3.46
C TRP A 95 -0.65 -1.19 -4.30
N SER A 96 -1.97 -1.24 -4.39
CA SER A 96 -2.76 -0.13 -4.93
C SER A 96 -2.74 1.07 -3.97
N PRO A 97 -3.09 2.27 -4.43
CA PRO A 97 -3.48 3.35 -3.53
C PRO A 97 -4.62 2.92 -2.60
N GLN A 98 -4.75 3.61 -1.47
CA GLN A 98 -5.82 3.38 -0.50
C GLN A 98 -7.20 3.67 -1.09
N GLY A 99 -8.19 2.87 -0.71
CA GLY A 99 -9.59 3.07 -1.08
C GLY A 99 -10.07 2.22 -2.25
N PHE A 100 -9.27 1.29 -2.77
CA PHE A 100 -9.65 0.42 -3.90
C PHE A 100 -10.25 -0.93 -3.46
N ALA A 101 -10.08 -1.31 -2.21
CA ALA A 101 -10.78 -2.47 -1.64
C ALA A 101 -12.15 -2.07 -1.10
N PRO A 102 -13.13 -3.00 -1.02
CA PRO A 102 -14.46 -2.72 -0.44
C PRO A 102 -14.44 -2.21 0.99
N ASN A 103 -13.42 -2.58 1.76
CA ASN A 103 -13.14 -2.09 3.11
C ASN A 103 -12.35 -0.77 3.14
N SER A 104 -12.21 -0.10 1.99
CA SER A 104 -11.40 1.10 1.79
C SER A 104 -9.89 0.94 2.01
N GLY A 105 -9.40 -0.28 2.17
CA GLY A 105 -7.97 -0.58 2.19
C GLY A 105 -7.34 -0.60 0.80
N CYS A 106 -6.13 -1.15 0.73
CA CYS A 106 -5.40 -1.35 -0.51
C CYS A 106 -5.67 -2.73 -1.11
N LEU A 107 -5.57 -2.84 -2.44
CA LEU A 107 -5.50 -4.11 -3.15
C LEU A 107 -4.04 -4.52 -3.31
N LEU A 108 -3.75 -5.80 -3.15
CA LEU A 108 -2.44 -6.38 -3.41
C LEU A 108 -2.43 -7.09 -4.76
N ALA A 109 -1.59 -6.63 -5.70
CA ALA A 109 -1.31 -7.36 -6.92
C ALA A 109 -0.15 -8.33 -6.66
N VAL A 110 -0.32 -9.59 -7.03
CA VAL A 110 0.67 -10.67 -6.88
C VAL A 110 0.93 -11.29 -8.24
N CYS A 111 2.18 -11.24 -8.68
CA CYS A 111 2.68 -11.91 -9.87
C CYS A 111 3.48 -13.14 -9.46
N THR A 112 3.21 -14.28 -10.08
CA THR A 112 3.86 -15.56 -9.80
C THR A 112 4.84 -15.97 -10.91
N VAL A 113 5.72 -16.90 -10.63
CA VAL A 113 6.75 -17.38 -11.59
C VAL A 113 6.15 -18.01 -12.83
N ASP A 114 4.99 -18.65 -12.70
CA ASP A 114 4.21 -19.19 -13.81
C ASP A 114 3.54 -18.11 -14.69
N GLY A 115 3.80 -16.83 -14.41
CA GLY A 115 3.36 -15.68 -15.19
C GLY A 115 1.95 -15.20 -14.87
N HIS A 116 1.29 -15.74 -13.84
CA HIS A 116 -0.05 -15.31 -13.45
C HIS A 116 -0.02 -14.09 -12.55
N VAL A 117 -0.98 -13.18 -12.77
CA VAL A 117 -1.20 -11.97 -11.96
C VAL A 117 -2.61 -11.98 -11.42
N LYS A 118 -2.72 -11.91 -10.09
CA LYS A 118 -4.00 -11.91 -9.38
C LYS A 118 -4.06 -10.77 -8.39
N LEU A 119 -5.27 -10.24 -8.15
CA LEU A 119 -5.52 -9.19 -7.18
C LEU A 119 -6.17 -9.76 -5.93
N TYR A 120 -5.70 -9.29 -4.78
CA TYR A 120 -6.17 -9.73 -3.48
C TYR A 120 -6.58 -8.55 -2.61
N ARG A 121 -7.53 -8.77 -1.71
CA ARG A 121 -7.96 -7.82 -0.68
C ARG A 121 -7.93 -8.47 0.70
N SER A 122 -7.93 -7.65 1.74
CA SER A 122 -8.07 -8.15 3.11
C SER A 122 -9.38 -8.92 3.28
N PRO A 123 -9.38 -9.95 4.15
CA PRO A 123 -10.61 -10.64 4.50
C PRO A 123 -11.58 -9.70 5.21
N ILE A 124 -12.86 -10.04 5.14
CA ILE A 124 -13.91 -9.25 5.78
C ILE A 124 -13.96 -9.50 7.27
N TRP A 125 -13.64 -10.72 7.68
CA TRP A 125 -13.66 -11.14 9.08
C TRP A 125 -12.25 -11.16 9.64
N GLU A 126 -12.01 -10.50 10.77
CA GLU A 126 -10.70 -10.45 11.45
C GLU A 126 -10.18 -11.83 11.88
N VAL A 127 -11.06 -12.82 11.94
CA VAL A 127 -10.71 -14.21 12.30
C VAL A 127 -10.10 -14.98 11.12
N CYS A 128 -10.19 -14.47 9.91
CA CYS A 128 -9.68 -15.10 8.70
C CYS A 128 -8.34 -14.49 8.30
N ASP A 129 -7.28 -15.29 8.34
CA ASP A 129 -5.93 -14.84 7.96
C ASP A 129 -5.72 -14.88 6.43
N GLU A 130 -6.56 -15.62 5.69
CA GLU A 130 -6.41 -15.80 4.24
C GLU A 130 -7.03 -14.62 3.47
N TRP A 131 -6.21 -13.99 2.64
CA TRP A 131 -6.64 -12.90 1.76
C TRP A 131 -7.45 -13.42 0.58
N VAL A 132 -8.46 -12.65 0.20
CA VAL A 132 -9.45 -13.04 -0.80
C VAL A 132 -9.03 -12.56 -2.18
N GLN A 133 -8.97 -13.47 -3.16
CA GLN A 133 -8.77 -13.12 -4.57
C GLN A 133 -10.02 -12.39 -5.09
N VAL A 134 -9.82 -11.23 -5.73
CA VAL A 134 -10.89 -10.39 -6.28
C VAL A 134 -10.89 -10.35 -7.80
N ALA A 135 -9.73 -10.52 -8.45
CA ALA A 135 -9.62 -10.55 -9.91
C ALA A 135 -8.44 -11.40 -10.37
N ASP A 136 -8.54 -11.93 -11.57
CA ASP A 136 -7.45 -12.61 -12.28
C ASP A 136 -7.12 -11.84 -13.56
N ILE A 137 -6.07 -11.02 -13.48
CA ILE A 137 -5.61 -10.16 -14.58
C ILE A 137 -5.10 -10.99 -15.75
N SER A 138 -4.44 -12.13 -15.48
CA SER A 138 -3.89 -12.97 -16.54
C SER A 138 -4.99 -13.66 -17.34
N GLN A 139 -6.10 -14.02 -16.71
CA GLN A 139 -7.25 -14.58 -17.41
C GLN A 139 -7.91 -13.52 -18.32
N LEU A 140 -7.99 -12.28 -17.84
CA LEU A 140 -8.50 -11.16 -18.65
C LEU A 140 -7.55 -10.85 -19.83
N LEU A 141 -6.23 -10.88 -19.59
CA LEU A 141 -5.22 -10.69 -20.63
C LEU A 141 -5.26 -11.80 -21.69
N PHE A 142 -5.39 -13.06 -21.26
CA PHE A 142 -5.58 -14.19 -22.17
C PHE A 142 -6.84 -14.01 -23.04
N SER A 143 -7.95 -13.60 -22.43
CA SER A 143 -9.19 -13.34 -23.15
C SER A 143 -9.01 -12.25 -24.21
N TYR A 144 -8.28 -11.18 -23.90
CA TYR A 144 -7.94 -10.12 -24.86
C TYR A 144 -7.08 -10.65 -26.01
N TYR A 145 -5.96 -11.34 -25.72
CA TYR A 145 -5.10 -11.88 -26.78
C TYR A 145 -5.82 -12.87 -27.68
N LYS A 146 -6.77 -13.62 -27.12
CA LYS A 146 -7.61 -14.54 -27.91
C LYS A 146 -8.52 -13.79 -28.88
N THR A 147 -9.06 -12.61 -28.51
CA THR A 147 -9.92 -11.81 -29.44
C THR A 147 -9.14 -11.27 -30.63
N ILE A 148 -7.85 -10.97 -30.46
CA ILE A 148 -6.97 -10.44 -31.51
C ILE A 148 -6.09 -11.53 -32.14
N ASN A 149 -6.40 -12.81 -31.92
CA ASN A 149 -5.61 -13.97 -32.38
C ASN A 149 -4.10 -13.79 -32.20
N PHE A 150 -3.69 -13.26 -31.02
CA PHE A 150 -2.30 -12.90 -30.69
C PHE A 150 -1.61 -11.95 -31.69
N GLY A 151 -2.36 -11.28 -32.53
CA GLY A 151 -1.84 -10.39 -33.59
C GLY A 151 -1.30 -11.10 -34.81
N GLU A 152 -1.51 -12.42 -34.97
CA GLU A 152 -0.94 -13.22 -36.07
C GLU A 152 -1.63 -13.03 -37.40
N ASP A 153 -2.91 -12.61 -37.43
CA ASP A 153 -3.69 -12.47 -38.68
C ASP A 153 -3.51 -11.11 -39.39
N ASN A 154 -2.86 -10.16 -38.73
CA ASN A 154 -2.68 -8.81 -39.25
C ASN A 154 -1.21 -8.52 -39.59
N GLY A 155 -0.74 -9.08 -40.71
CA GLY A 155 0.54 -8.71 -41.31
C GLY A 155 0.67 -7.24 -41.75
N SER A 156 -0.26 -6.34 -41.36
CA SER A 156 -0.32 -4.96 -41.83
C SER A 156 -0.51 -3.89 -40.72
N HIS A 157 -0.76 -4.24 -39.45
CA HIS A 157 -1.10 -3.19 -38.43
C HIS A 157 -0.14 -3.02 -37.28
N LEU A 158 0.88 -3.85 -37.10
CA LEU A 158 1.87 -3.70 -36.00
C LEU A 158 3.13 -2.91 -36.39
N THR A 159 3.19 -2.33 -37.58
CA THR A 159 4.34 -1.55 -38.09
C THR A 159 3.99 -0.12 -38.51
N SER A 160 3.11 0.59 -37.84
CA SER A 160 2.84 1.99 -38.19
C SER A 160 3.10 2.95 -37.01
N LEU A 161 4.33 2.95 -36.51
CA LEU A 161 4.94 4.17 -35.98
C LEU A 161 6.00 4.61 -36.99
N LYS A 162 5.56 5.16 -38.12
CA LYS A 162 6.45 5.91 -39.00
C LYS A 162 6.75 7.24 -38.33
N ASN A 163 7.97 7.35 -37.83
CA ASN A 163 8.66 8.62 -37.72
C ASN A 163 8.72 9.26 -39.11
N THR A 164 8.06 10.37 -39.30
CA THR A 164 8.32 11.28 -40.41
C THR A 164 9.68 11.90 -40.22
N ASN A 165 10.58 11.60 -41.12
CA ASN A 165 11.77 12.25 -41.65
C ASN A 165 13.02 11.39 -41.51
N THR A 166 13.40 10.75 -42.59
CA THR A 166 14.58 10.92 -43.45
C THR A 166 14.75 9.72 -44.40
N GLU A 167 15.21 10.08 -45.56
CA GLU A 167 15.37 9.34 -46.81
C GLU A 167 16.07 7.98 -46.74
N GLU A 168 15.49 7.11 -47.56
CA GLU A 168 16.05 6.01 -48.35
C GLU A 168 17.41 5.42 -48.01
N THR A 169 17.44 4.12 -47.70
CA THR A 169 18.19 3.11 -48.47
C THR A 169 17.65 1.71 -48.16
N GLU A 170 17.30 1.03 -49.24
CA GLU A 170 16.92 -0.38 -49.29
C GLU A 170 18.09 -1.27 -48.83
N VAL A 171 17.87 -2.19 -47.87
CA VAL A 171 18.56 -3.50 -47.85
C VAL A 171 17.63 -4.56 -47.29
N LEU A 172 17.54 -5.62 -48.08
CA LEU A 172 16.81 -6.85 -47.84
C LEU A 172 17.06 -7.53 -46.48
N GLY A 173 15.97 -8.05 -45.94
CA GLY A 173 15.92 -9.32 -45.25
C GLY A 173 16.77 -9.54 -44.02
N SER A 174 16.20 -9.36 -42.83
CA SER A 174 16.78 -9.94 -41.62
C SER A 174 15.71 -10.62 -40.79
N THR A 175 15.75 -11.92 -40.80
CA THR A 175 15.10 -12.83 -39.88
C THR A 175 15.46 -12.48 -38.45
N CYS A 176 14.43 -12.38 -37.59
CA CYS A 176 14.58 -12.20 -36.13
C CYS A 176 15.28 -13.44 -35.53
N GLU A 177 16.59 -13.39 -35.38
CA GLU A 177 17.32 -14.29 -34.52
C GLU A 177 17.25 -13.79 -33.07
N LEU A 178 16.58 -14.54 -32.22
CA LEU A 178 16.66 -14.44 -30.78
C LEU A 178 18.07 -14.85 -30.33
N GLN A 179 18.94 -13.89 -30.16
CA GLN A 179 20.27 -14.16 -29.58
C GLN A 179 20.21 -14.07 -28.07
N ASP A 180 20.39 -15.23 -27.47
CA ASP A 180 20.60 -15.40 -26.04
C ASP A 180 22.02 -14.93 -25.67
N PRO A 181 22.23 -14.00 -24.74
CA PRO A 181 23.57 -13.44 -24.46
C PRO A 181 24.50 -14.34 -23.65
N LEU A 182 24.07 -15.52 -23.22
CA LEU A 182 24.85 -16.31 -22.26
C LEU A 182 25.69 -17.47 -22.85
N PHE A 183 25.67 -17.73 -24.17
CA PHE A 183 26.51 -18.78 -24.77
C PHE A 183 27.06 -18.39 -26.15
N ARG A 184 28.04 -17.49 -26.21
CA ARG A 184 28.96 -17.42 -27.38
C ARG A 184 30.17 -18.27 -27.14
N ARG A 185 30.16 -19.49 -27.66
CA ARG A 185 31.40 -20.21 -28.00
C ARG A 185 31.80 -19.83 -29.43
N GLY A 186 32.95 -19.15 -29.55
CA GLY A 186 33.57 -18.90 -30.84
C GLY A 186 34.00 -20.19 -31.55
N PRO A 187 33.96 -20.21 -32.88
CA PRO A 187 34.36 -21.39 -33.64
C PRO A 187 35.87 -21.38 -33.84
N GLY A 188 36.45 -22.52 -33.60
CA GLY A 188 37.73 -22.80 -34.23
C GLY A 188 38.91 -23.23 -33.39
N GLN A 189 39.19 -24.46 -33.53
CA GLN A 189 40.47 -25.12 -33.70
C GLN A 189 41.05 -25.97 -32.56
N ARG A 190 41.14 -27.25 -32.94
CA ARG A 190 42.20 -28.24 -32.61
C ARG A 190 42.19 -28.88 -31.23
N LYS A 191 41.92 -30.16 -31.32
CA LYS A 191 42.24 -31.19 -30.34
C LYS A 191 43.63 -31.02 -29.80
N ARG A 192 43.81 -30.84 -28.50
CA ARG A 192 44.99 -31.20 -27.76
C ARG A 192 44.57 -31.98 -26.49
N LYS A 193 45.27 -33.09 -26.29
CA LYS A 193 45.16 -33.96 -25.12
C LYS A 193 45.49 -33.21 -23.85
N PRO A 194 44.89 -33.59 -22.69
CA PRO A 194 45.20 -32.96 -21.41
C PRO A 194 46.59 -33.38 -20.92
N PRO A 195 47.37 -32.51 -20.31
CA PRO A 195 48.61 -32.89 -19.61
C PRO A 195 48.25 -33.46 -18.23
N ARG A 196 49.00 -34.53 -17.88
CA ARG A 196 49.09 -35.05 -16.51
C ARG A 196 49.68 -33.98 -15.63
N VAL A 197 49.10 -33.82 -14.44
CA VAL A 197 49.69 -33.03 -13.37
C VAL A 197 50.35 -33.99 -12.42
N ASP A 198 51.66 -33.90 -12.37
CA ASP A 198 52.49 -34.63 -11.39
C ASP A 198 52.34 -33.99 -10.02
N GLY A 199 52.35 -34.84 -9.01
CA GLY A 199 52.25 -34.46 -7.64
C GLY A 199 53.50 -33.76 -7.08
N TYR A 200 53.26 -32.87 -6.14
CA TYR A 200 54.30 -32.47 -5.20
C TYR A 200 53.94 -32.99 -3.81
N ILE A 201 54.81 -33.88 -3.38
CA ILE A 201 54.89 -34.44 -2.00
C ILE A 201 55.55 -33.32 -1.16
N TYR A 202 54.99 -33.00 -0.01
CA TYR A 202 55.66 -32.37 1.11
C TYR A 202 55.50 -33.26 2.35
N ASP A 203 56.69 -33.64 2.82
CA ASP A 203 56.98 -34.61 3.87
C ASP A 203 57.03 -33.89 5.24
N GLY A 204 56.69 -34.64 6.29
CA GLY A 204 57.29 -34.41 7.62
C GLY A 204 56.34 -33.86 8.73
N ASN A 205 55.87 -34.49 9.64
CA ASN A 205 56.41 -35.31 10.73
C ASN A 205 55.32 -35.82 11.66
N LYS A 206 55.54 -36.97 12.15
CA LYS A 206 54.95 -37.73 13.20
C LYS A 206 54.83 -36.97 14.55
N ASP A 207 53.79 -37.25 15.34
CA ASP A 207 53.94 -38.02 16.59
C ASP A 207 52.53 -38.43 17.12
N ASP A 208 52.42 -39.69 17.30
CA ASP A 208 51.77 -40.65 18.17
C ASP A 208 50.79 -40.14 19.24
N LEU A 209 49.63 -40.76 19.35
CA LEU A 209 49.28 -41.78 20.36
C LEU A 209 47.79 -42.12 20.35
N ASP A 210 47.55 -43.42 20.12
CA ASP A 210 46.63 -44.42 20.66
C ASP A 210 45.17 -44.02 21.06
N ALA A 211 44.25 -44.74 20.56
CA ALA A 211 43.63 -46.01 20.90
C ALA A 211 42.09 -46.00 20.73
N SER A 212 41.65 -46.88 19.94
CA SER A 212 40.59 -47.89 20.11
C SER A 212 39.12 -47.54 20.00
N ASN A 213 38.57 -48.29 19.11
CA ASN A 213 37.35 -49.12 19.11
C ASN A 213 36.23 -48.75 18.14
N ASP A 214 36.23 -49.53 17.10
CA ASP A 214 35.16 -50.34 16.48
C ASP A 214 33.68 -49.94 16.75
N ALA A 215 33.02 -49.69 15.68
CA ALA A 215 31.78 -50.40 15.31
C ALA A 215 31.33 -50.09 13.88
N ASP A 216 31.54 -51.04 13.06
CA ASP A 216 31.00 -51.36 11.78
C ASP A 216 29.45 -51.32 11.73
N PHE A 217 28.83 -50.67 10.75
CA PHE A 217 27.53 -51.13 10.23
C PHE A 217 27.35 -50.78 8.76
N SER A 218 27.37 -51.83 8.03
CA SER A 218 27.26 -52.00 6.60
C SER A 218 25.91 -51.57 6.03
N LEU A 219 25.97 -51.05 4.80
CA LEU A 219 24.92 -50.96 3.80
C LEU A 219 24.24 -52.28 3.53
N LYS A 220 22.92 -52.35 3.56
CA LYS A 220 22.13 -53.34 2.83
C LYS A 220 20.94 -52.68 2.12
N SER A 221 21.05 -52.72 0.83
CA SER A 221 19.93 -52.62 -0.14
C SER A 221 18.94 -53.76 0.08
N CYS A 222 17.64 -53.50 -0.01
CA CYS A 222 16.67 -54.57 -0.26
C CYS A 222 15.49 -54.09 -1.13
N SER A 223 15.34 -54.82 -2.18
CA SER A 223 14.35 -54.73 -3.23
C SER A 223 13.02 -55.40 -2.83
N LYS A 224 11.95 -54.86 -3.41
CA LYS A 224 10.68 -55.47 -3.88
C LYS A 224 10.08 -56.65 -3.13
N SER A 225 8.83 -56.55 -2.71
CA SER A 225 7.82 -57.57 -3.07
C SER A 225 6.37 -57.06 -2.87
N LYS A 226 5.56 -57.35 -3.90
CA LYS A 226 4.10 -57.32 -3.94
C LYS A 226 3.52 -58.39 -3.06
N LYS A 227 2.41 -58.18 -2.35
CA LYS A 227 1.38 -59.17 -2.11
C LYS A 227 -0.01 -58.56 -1.93
N LYS A 228 -0.95 -59.12 -2.64
CA LYS A 228 -2.41 -58.99 -2.59
C LYS A 228 -2.97 -59.79 -1.39
N SER A 229 -4.13 -59.39 -0.86
CA SER A 229 -5.37 -60.13 -0.54
C SER A 229 -6.11 -59.40 0.56
N SER A 230 -7.32 -59.16 0.51
CA SER A 230 -8.63 -59.71 0.28
C SER A 230 -9.50 -59.51 1.55
N LYS A 231 -10.63 -58.88 1.30
CA LYS A 231 -11.97 -58.96 1.90
C LYS A 231 -12.16 -59.35 3.39
N LYS A 232 -12.95 -58.53 4.15
CA LYS A 232 -14.24 -58.99 4.68
C LYS A 232 -15.11 -57.86 5.22
N THR A 233 -16.36 -57.92 4.89
CA THR A 233 -17.58 -57.19 5.24
C THR A 233 -17.98 -57.31 6.72
N ALA A 234 -18.58 -56.23 7.27
CA ALA A 234 -19.66 -56.32 8.24
C ALA A 234 -20.60 -55.13 8.14
N LYS A 235 -21.85 -55.45 7.91
CA LYS A 235 -23.02 -54.57 7.92
C LYS A 235 -23.39 -54.17 9.33
N HIS A 236 -23.76 -52.95 9.59
CA HIS A 236 -24.88 -52.65 10.53
C HIS A 236 -25.74 -51.53 9.96
N ARG A 237 -27.02 -51.84 9.96
CA ARG A 237 -28.19 -51.17 9.41
C ARG A 237 -28.89 -50.48 10.57
N HIS A 238 -29.25 -49.22 10.39
CA HIS A 238 -30.45 -48.64 11.00
C HIS A 238 -31.02 -47.55 10.06
N GLU A 239 -32.22 -47.81 9.65
CA GLU A 239 -33.13 -46.95 8.88
C GLU A 239 -34.12 -46.24 9.81
N PRO A 240 -35.07 -45.44 9.30
CA PRO A 240 -35.21 -44.03 9.55
C PRO A 240 -36.56 -43.71 10.23
N VAL A 241 -36.72 -42.47 10.70
CA VAL A 241 -38.02 -41.91 11.08
C VAL A 241 -38.34 -40.73 10.17
N SER A 242 -39.47 -40.93 9.44
CA SER A 242 -40.10 -39.94 8.59
C SER A 242 -41.00 -39.01 9.40
N VAL A 243 -40.99 -37.71 9.11
CA VAL A 243 -42.09 -36.78 9.38
C VAL A 243 -42.34 -35.96 8.13
N ASN A 244 -43.58 -36.11 7.65
CA ASN A 244 -44.20 -35.43 6.53
C ASN A 244 -44.44 -33.93 6.84
N GLY A 245 -44.15 -33.05 5.86
CA GLY A 245 -44.67 -31.69 5.81
C GLY A 245 -44.67 -31.20 4.36
N GLN A 246 -45.82 -31.15 3.76
CA GLN A 246 -46.10 -30.67 2.41
C GLN A 246 -45.90 -29.17 2.30
N GLY A 247 -45.21 -28.74 1.24
CA GLY A 247 -45.15 -27.36 0.80
C GLY A 247 -44.59 -27.31 -0.62
N SER A 248 -45.49 -27.17 -1.57
CA SER A 248 -45.26 -27.03 -3.01
C SER A 248 -44.47 -25.78 -3.37
N THR A 249 -43.37 -25.93 -4.10
CA THR A 249 -42.86 -24.91 -4.99
C THR A 249 -42.22 -25.56 -6.21
N GLU A 250 -42.62 -25.06 -7.34
CA GLU A 250 -42.30 -25.53 -8.68
C GLU A 250 -40.80 -25.50 -8.96
N ASN A 251 -40.28 -26.64 -9.33
CA ASN A 251 -38.94 -26.81 -9.86
C ASN A 251 -38.90 -26.42 -11.35
N ALA A 252 -38.33 -25.26 -11.66
CA ALA A 252 -37.75 -25.01 -12.98
C ALA A 252 -36.42 -25.77 -13.12
N LYS A 253 -36.47 -26.95 -13.70
CA LYS A 253 -35.31 -27.66 -14.20
C LYS A 253 -34.78 -26.92 -15.42
N ALA A 254 -33.79 -26.05 -15.24
CA ALA A 254 -32.87 -25.66 -16.33
C ALA A 254 -31.96 -26.87 -16.59
N SER A 255 -32.26 -27.60 -17.64
CA SER A 255 -31.35 -28.60 -18.20
C SER A 255 -30.11 -27.89 -18.79
N LEU A 256 -29.03 -27.90 -18.06
CA LEU A 256 -27.71 -27.65 -18.61
C LEU A 256 -27.35 -28.82 -19.54
N SER A 257 -27.69 -28.67 -20.81
CA SER A 257 -27.09 -29.49 -21.86
C SER A 257 -25.61 -29.02 -21.97
N SER A 258 -24.71 -29.75 -21.36
CA SER A 258 -23.28 -29.66 -21.59
C SER A 258 -23.01 -30.26 -22.99
N ASN A 259 -23.26 -29.47 -24.05
CA ASN A 259 -22.58 -29.67 -25.31
C ASN A 259 -21.16 -29.14 -25.15
N GLY A 260 -20.31 -29.93 -24.52
CA GLY A 260 -18.86 -29.80 -24.58
C GLY A 260 -18.41 -30.08 -26.02
N GLU A 261 -18.43 -29.05 -26.88
CA GLU A 261 -17.57 -29.07 -28.03
C GLU A 261 -16.14 -29.18 -27.52
N ASN A 262 -15.52 -30.34 -27.63
CA ASN A 262 -14.07 -30.57 -27.57
C ASN A 262 -13.45 -29.79 -28.72
N LYS A 263 -13.34 -28.45 -28.64
CA LYS A 263 -12.52 -27.66 -29.56
C LYS A 263 -11.08 -28.07 -29.33
N SER A 264 -10.57 -28.95 -30.19
CA SER A 264 -9.14 -29.29 -30.20
C SER A 264 -8.36 -28.00 -30.36
N LEU A 265 -7.36 -27.77 -29.46
CA LEU A 265 -6.52 -26.60 -29.53
C LEU A 265 -5.85 -26.52 -30.93
N PRO A 266 -5.63 -25.29 -31.45
CA PRO A 266 -4.99 -25.10 -32.73
C PRO A 266 -3.57 -25.64 -32.71
N LEU A 267 -3.18 -26.34 -33.81
CA LEU A 267 -1.82 -26.76 -34.04
C LEU A 267 -1.00 -25.55 -34.49
N ILE A 268 0.09 -25.24 -33.77
CA ILE A 268 0.91 -24.05 -33.99
C ILE A 268 2.40 -24.41 -33.98
N THR A 269 3.24 -23.58 -34.58
CA THR A 269 4.69 -23.74 -34.57
C THR A 269 5.27 -23.47 -33.19
N ALA A 270 6.48 -24.01 -32.92
CA ALA A 270 7.22 -23.73 -31.68
C ALA A 270 7.44 -22.25 -31.44
N LYS A 271 7.75 -21.47 -32.51
CA LYS A 271 7.93 -20.01 -32.42
C LYS A 271 6.63 -19.28 -32.01
N GLN A 272 5.50 -19.66 -32.58
CA GLN A 272 4.20 -19.11 -32.24
C GLN A 272 3.85 -19.43 -30.78
N TYR A 273 4.08 -20.64 -30.34
CA TYR A 273 3.86 -21.06 -28.97
C TYR A 273 4.71 -20.22 -28.00
N ALA A 274 6.02 -20.10 -28.28
CA ALA A 274 6.93 -19.31 -27.44
C ALA A 274 6.57 -17.82 -27.41
N CYS A 275 6.12 -17.25 -28.53
CA CYS A 275 5.65 -15.87 -28.60
C CYS A 275 4.38 -15.66 -27.76
N ARG A 276 3.38 -16.53 -27.93
CA ARG A 276 2.12 -16.48 -27.16
C ARG A 276 2.38 -16.67 -25.67
N ASP A 277 3.24 -17.63 -25.29
CA ASP A 277 3.67 -17.85 -23.90
C ASP A 277 4.37 -16.60 -23.34
N ALA A 278 5.27 -15.99 -24.08
CA ALA A 278 5.98 -14.78 -23.66
C ALA A 278 5.04 -13.58 -23.43
N CYS A 279 3.99 -13.42 -24.23
CA CYS A 279 2.97 -12.39 -24.05
C CYS A 279 2.16 -12.57 -22.76
N LEU A 280 1.90 -13.81 -22.38
CA LEU A 280 1.12 -14.15 -21.18
C LEU A 280 2.00 -14.35 -19.93
N SER A 281 3.31 -14.55 -20.10
CA SER A 281 4.26 -14.70 -18.98
C SER A 281 4.56 -13.33 -18.35
N SER A 282 3.78 -12.92 -17.38
CA SER A 282 3.99 -11.71 -16.60
C SER A 282 5.20 -11.85 -15.68
N LEU A 283 5.97 -10.78 -15.48
CA LEU A 283 7.20 -10.79 -14.70
C LEU A 283 7.20 -9.79 -13.56
N VAL A 284 6.55 -8.64 -13.76
CA VAL A 284 6.56 -7.52 -12.82
C VAL A 284 5.23 -6.78 -12.84
N VAL A 285 4.83 -6.30 -11.67
CA VAL A 285 3.60 -5.52 -11.48
C VAL A 285 3.90 -4.24 -10.72
N ALA A 286 3.25 -3.14 -11.10
CA ALA A 286 3.36 -1.86 -10.40
C ALA A 286 2.06 -1.06 -10.51
N TRP A 287 1.55 -0.57 -9.38
CA TRP A 287 0.41 0.32 -9.33
C TRP A 287 0.83 1.78 -9.48
N SER A 288 0.06 2.55 -10.24
CA SER A 288 0.21 4.00 -10.32
C SER A 288 -0.25 4.67 -9.03
N PRO A 289 0.20 5.89 -8.74
CA PRO A 289 -0.45 6.76 -7.76
C PRO A 289 -1.93 6.99 -8.09
N LEU A 290 -2.69 7.49 -7.09
CA LEU A 290 -4.09 7.86 -7.24
C LEU A 290 -4.22 9.04 -8.22
N VAL A 291 -5.12 8.91 -9.18
CA VAL A 291 -5.41 9.95 -10.16
C VAL A 291 -6.83 10.45 -9.97
N SER A 292 -6.98 11.78 -9.98
CA SER A 292 -8.28 12.46 -9.94
C SER A 292 -8.57 13.05 -11.31
N SER A 293 -9.74 12.77 -11.86
CA SER A 293 -10.18 13.38 -13.13
C SER A 293 -11.43 14.20 -12.94
N ASN A 294 -11.38 15.46 -13.37
CA ASN A 294 -12.57 16.31 -13.50
C ASN A 294 -13.20 16.01 -14.85
N ASP A 295 -14.25 15.24 -14.87
CA ASP A 295 -15.03 15.04 -16.07
C ASP A 295 -15.95 16.25 -16.25
N LYS A 296 -15.66 17.08 -17.26
CA LYS A 296 -16.45 18.29 -17.55
C LYS A 296 -17.91 17.99 -17.93
N SER A 297 -18.22 16.73 -18.24
CA SER A 297 -19.55 16.25 -18.61
C SER A 297 -20.37 15.73 -17.42
N SER A 298 -19.71 15.33 -16.33
CA SER A 298 -20.34 14.92 -15.08
C SER A 298 -19.71 15.73 -13.94
N SER A 299 -20.52 16.31 -13.07
CA SER A 299 -20.06 17.05 -11.89
C SER A 299 -19.36 16.14 -10.83
N LEU A 300 -19.04 14.90 -11.17
CA LEU A 300 -18.47 13.88 -10.29
C LEU A 300 -16.97 13.75 -10.51
N LEU A 301 -16.19 14.04 -9.47
CA LEU A 301 -14.77 13.71 -9.38
C LEU A 301 -14.63 12.18 -9.29
N ARG A 302 -14.15 11.55 -10.37
CA ARG A 302 -13.82 10.13 -10.36
C ARG A 302 -12.34 9.93 -10.08
N HIS A 303 -12.05 9.10 -9.09
CA HIS A 303 -10.70 8.66 -8.76
C HIS A 303 -10.44 7.29 -9.37
N TRP A 304 -9.24 7.12 -9.92
CA TRP A 304 -8.81 5.86 -10.52
C TRP A 304 -7.30 5.67 -10.40
N CYS A 305 -6.84 4.46 -10.63
CA CYS A 305 -5.42 4.12 -10.73
C CYS A 305 -5.20 3.10 -11.84
N ILE A 306 -3.94 2.88 -12.22
CA ILE A 306 -3.53 1.93 -13.25
C ILE A 306 -2.60 0.89 -12.66
N LEU A 307 -2.85 -0.38 -12.94
CA LEU A 307 -1.89 -1.45 -12.75
C LEU A 307 -1.14 -1.68 -14.07
N ALA A 308 0.19 -1.52 -14.06
CA ALA A 308 1.05 -1.93 -15.15
C ALA A 308 1.57 -3.35 -14.90
N VAL A 309 1.53 -4.18 -15.93
CA VAL A 309 2.01 -5.57 -15.90
C VAL A 309 2.99 -5.78 -17.04
N GLY A 310 4.27 -5.97 -16.70
CA GLY A 310 5.34 -6.24 -17.65
C GLY A 310 5.53 -7.75 -17.91
N SER A 311 5.80 -8.11 -19.16
CA SER A 311 5.88 -9.50 -19.61
C SER A 311 7.25 -9.89 -20.20
N LYS A 312 7.44 -11.17 -20.47
CA LYS A 312 8.63 -11.71 -21.16
C LYS A 312 8.74 -11.24 -22.61
N SER A 313 7.62 -10.87 -23.25
CA SER A 313 7.65 -10.35 -24.62
C SER A 313 8.17 -8.92 -24.74
N GLY A 314 8.44 -8.23 -23.61
CA GLY A 314 8.77 -6.80 -23.60
C GLY A 314 7.53 -5.89 -23.59
N ASN A 315 6.34 -6.45 -23.61
CA ASN A 315 5.08 -5.70 -23.52
C ASN A 315 4.76 -5.33 -22.09
N VAL A 316 4.10 -4.17 -21.94
CA VAL A 316 3.46 -3.71 -20.71
C VAL A 316 1.97 -3.55 -20.96
N SER A 317 1.12 -4.27 -20.26
CA SER A 317 -0.33 -4.10 -20.28
C SER A 317 -0.79 -3.19 -19.15
N PHE A 318 -1.78 -2.33 -19.40
CA PHE A 318 -2.29 -1.33 -18.48
C PHE A 318 -3.74 -1.60 -18.12
N TRP A 319 -4.02 -1.70 -16.83
CA TRP A 319 -5.32 -2.04 -16.28
C TRP A 319 -5.83 -0.91 -15.41
N LYS A 320 -6.89 -0.27 -15.83
CA LYS A 320 -7.52 0.84 -15.13
C LYS A 320 -8.56 0.29 -14.14
N LEU A 321 -8.47 0.77 -12.90
CA LEU A 321 -9.46 0.51 -11.87
C LEU A 321 -10.01 1.83 -11.35
N TYR A 322 -11.33 1.88 -11.18
CA TYR A 322 -11.98 3.01 -10.54
C TYR A 322 -12.12 2.76 -9.04
N LYS A 323 -11.97 3.82 -8.26
CA LYS A 323 -12.28 3.77 -6.84
C LYS A 323 -13.78 3.48 -6.68
N PRO A 324 -14.18 2.57 -5.77
CA PRO A 324 -15.59 2.26 -5.54
C PRO A 324 -16.42 3.51 -5.22
N GLU A 325 -17.62 3.60 -5.76
CA GLU A 325 -18.54 4.72 -5.48
C GLU A 325 -19.09 4.68 -4.05
N TYR A 326 -19.05 3.54 -3.42
CA TYR A 326 -19.47 3.36 -2.03
C TYR A 326 -18.70 2.21 -1.37
N TYR A 327 -18.58 2.28 -0.06
CA TYR A 327 -17.93 1.24 0.75
C TYR A 327 -19.00 0.53 1.56
N THR A 328 -18.97 -0.80 1.51
CA THR A 328 -19.88 -1.63 2.29
C THR A 328 -19.10 -2.44 3.31
N ILE A 329 -19.77 -2.76 4.40
CA ILE A 329 -19.27 -3.70 5.37
C ILE A 329 -19.54 -5.13 4.89
N ASP A 330 -20.51 -5.33 4.00
CA ASP A 330 -20.92 -6.65 3.49
C ASP A 330 -20.12 -7.08 2.26
N ALA A 331 -19.88 -8.40 2.17
CA ALA A 331 -19.07 -9.03 1.15
C ALA A 331 -19.65 -8.99 -0.28
N GLY A 332 -20.92 -8.57 -0.43
CA GLY A 332 -21.72 -8.83 -1.63
C GLY A 332 -21.65 -7.75 -2.72
N VAL A 333 -20.90 -6.68 -2.58
CA VAL A 333 -20.99 -5.55 -3.51
C VAL A 333 -19.71 -5.27 -4.25
N VAL A 334 -19.85 -5.39 -5.51
CA VAL A 334 -19.21 -4.88 -6.71
C VAL A 334 -17.89 -4.16 -6.49
N ASN A 335 -16.79 -4.90 -6.74
CA ASN A 335 -15.55 -4.31 -7.17
C ASN A 335 -15.74 -3.76 -8.59
N SER A 336 -15.20 -2.59 -8.89
CA SER A 336 -15.01 -2.19 -10.27
C SER A 336 -14.06 -3.19 -10.93
N ASP A 337 -14.51 -3.88 -11.96
CA ASP A 337 -13.68 -4.82 -12.69
C ASP A 337 -12.49 -4.10 -13.33
N PRO A 338 -11.28 -4.70 -13.31
CA PRO A 338 -10.13 -4.15 -13.99
C PRO A 338 -10.39 -4.03 -15.50
N MET A 339 -10.23 -2.85 -16.04
CA MET A 339 -10.44 -2.57 -17.46
C MET A 339 -9.09 -2.44 -18.17
N LEU A 340 -8.85 -3.24 -19.21
CA LEU A 340 -7.65 -3.11 -20.03
C LEU A 340 -7.73 -1.79 -20.83
N ILE A 341 -6.74 -0.90 -20.67
CA ILE A 341 -6.60 0.33 -21.47
C ILE A 341 -5.88 0.01 -22.77
N GLY A 342 -4.86 -0.86 -22.72
CA GLY A 342 -4.09 -1.28 -23.88
C GLY A 342 -2.78 -1.94 -23.51
N VAL A 343 -1.99 -2.28 -24.53
CA VAL A 343 -0.70 -2.97 -24.43
C VAL A 343 0.35 -2.16 -25.16
N LEU A 344 1.44 -1.80 -24.48
CA LEU A 344 2.56 -1.04 -25.02
C LEU A 344 3.75 -1.97 -25.26
N GLN A 345 4.32 -2.01 -26.47
CA GLN A 345 5.62 -2.63 -26.73
C GLN A 345 6.73 -1.75 -26.18
N ALA A 346 7.05 -1.90 -24.89
CA ALA A 346 8.04 -1.05 -24.22
C ALA A 346 9.48 -1.43 -24.60
N HIS A 347 9.79 -2.72 -24.64
CA HIS A 347 11.12 -3.25 -24.89
C HIS A 347 11.10 -4.44 -25.88
N LYS A 348 12.28 -4.83 -26.36
CA LYS A 348 12.43 -6.04 -27.19
C LYS A 348 12.75 -7.29 -26.38
N SER A 349 13.07 -7.12 -25.10
CA SER A 349 13.42 -8.18 -24.15
C SER A 349 12.55 -8.06 -22.89
N TRP A 350 12.79 -8.90 -21.90
CA TRP A 350 11.96 -9.03 -20.69
C TRP A 350 11.88 -7.74 -19.89
N VAL A 351 10.67 -7.31 -19.56
CA VAL A 351 10.45 -6.19 -18.63
C VAL A 351 10.75 -6.69 -17.22
N SER A 352 11.80 -6.21 -16.61
CA SER A 352 12.31 -6.67 -15.31
C SER A 352 11.89 -5.79 -14.13
N ALA A 353 11.66 -4.48 -14.37
CA ALA A 353 11.28 -3.53 -13.33
C ALA A 353 10.35 -2.46 -13.88
N ILE A 354 9.40 -2.00 -13.07
CA ILE A 354 8.44 -0.93 -13.39
C ILE A 354 8.26 -0.05 -12.15
N THR A 355 8.23 1.27 -12.34
CA THR A 355 7.90 2.23 -11.29
C THR A 355 7.13 3.41 -11.85
N TRP A 356 6.34 4.07 -10.99
CA TRP A 356 5.48 5.19 -11.34
C TRP A 356 5.76 6.42 -10.50
N GLU A 357 5.47 7.60 -11.07
CA GLU A 357 5.43 8.86 -10.33
C GLU A 357 4.41 9.81 -10.96
N VAL A 358 4.01 10.86 -10.24
CA VAL A 358 3.15 11.94 -10.75
C VAL A 358 3.99 13.20 -10.92
N SER A 359 3.96 13.76 -12.10
CA SER A 359 4.54 15.09 -12.37
C SER A 359 3.42 16.13 -12.42
N SER A 360 3.55 17.18 -11.64
CA SER A 360 2.65 18.35 -11.67
C SER A 360 3.34 19.50 -12.40
N GLU A 361 3.10 19.66 -13.68
CA GLU A 361 3.54 20.84 -14.45
C GLU A 361 2.59 22.01 -14.18
N GLY A 362 2.86 22.80 -13.13
CA GLY A 362 2.07 24.01 -12.84
C GLY A 362 0.58 23.71 -12.58
N SER A 363 -0.22 24.75 -12.37
CA SER A 363 -1.60 24.67 -11.86
C SER A 363 -2.65 24.02 -12.80
N SER A 364 -2.30 23.45 -13.95
CA SER A 364 -3.31 23.01 -14.92
C SER A 364 -3.15 21.64 -15.57
N LYS A 365 -1.99 20.95 -15.50
CA LYS A 365 -1.81 19.66 -16.17
C LYS A 365 -0.95 18.71 -15.33
N SER A 366 -1.59 17.76 -14.68
CA SER A 366 -0.89 16.66 -14.07
C SER A 366 -0.66 15.55 -15.09
N SER A 367 0.52 14.95 -15.09
CA SER A 367 0.92 13.87 -15.98
C SER A 367 1.42 12.68 -15.18
N LEU A 368 1.17 11.46 -15.67
CA LEU A 368 1.73 10.22 -15.11
C LEU A 368 3.05 9.89 -15.79
N LEU A 369 4.05 9.63 -14.97
CA LEU A 369 5.36 9.13 -15.36
C LEU A 369 5.45 7.64 -15.10
N LEU A 370 5.97 6.90 -16.06
CA LEU A 370 6.24 5.48 -15.97
C LEU A 370 7.71 5.24 -16.35
N ALA A 371 8.48 4.56 -15.53
CA ALA A 371 9.78 4.04 -15.93
C ALA A 371 9.72 2.51 -16.02
N THR A 372 10.29 1.99 -17.10
CA THR A 372 10.37 0.55 -17.37
C THR A 372 11.83 0.14 -17.59
N GLY A 373 12.28 -0.90 -16.89
CA GLY A 373 13.59 -1.50 -17.03
C GLY A 373 13.54 -2.86 -17.69
N CYS A 374 14.58 -3.17 -18.41
CA CYS A 374 14.66 -4.35 -19.27
C CYS A 374 15.84 -5.24 -18.91
N SER A 375 15.73 -6.50 -19.26
CA SER A 375 16.80 -7.49 -19.12
C SER A 375 17.99 -7.25 -20.06
N ASP A 376 17.84 -6.40 -21.10
CA ASP A 376 18.92 -5.95 -21.97
C ASP A 376 19.74 -4.77 -21.37
N GLY A 377 19.32 -4.26 -20.20
CA GLY A 377 19.95 -3.17 -19.49
C GLY A 377 19.39 -1.79 -19.83
N SER A 378 18.49 -1.68 -20.79
CA SER A 378 17.86 -0.39 -21.14
C SER A 378 16.78 0.01 -20.14
N VAL A 379 16.64 1.32 -19.92
CA VAL A 379 15.56 1.91 -19.14
C VAL A 379 14.87 2.97 -19.99
N LYS A 380 13.54 2.95 -20.02
CA LYS A 380 12.73 3.91 -20.77
C LYS A 380 11.77 4.64 -19.84
N ILE A 381 11.63 5.95 -20.06
CA ILE A 381 10.70 6.83 -19.34
C ILE A 381 9.58 7.22 -20.31
N TRP A 382 8.36 7.01 -19.85
CA TRP A 382 7.14 7.26 -20.59
C TRP A 382 6.31 8.31 -19.85
N LEU A 383 5.67 9.19 -20.63
CA LEU A 383 4.79 10.24 -20.11
C LEU A 383 3.38 10.04 -20.68
N ALA A 384 2.39 10.11 -19.82
CA ALA A 384 1.00 10.12 -20.24
C ALA A 384 0.24 11.27 -19.60
N ASN A 385 -0.56 11.97 -20.40
CA ASN A 385 -1.47 12.99 -19.90
C ASN A 385 -2.69 12.32 -19.24
N ILE A 386 -3.04 12.76 -18.03
CA ILE A 386 -4.17 12.23 -17.26
C ILE A 386 -5.50 12.39 -18.00
N GLU A 387 -5.72 13.50 -18.70
CA GLU A 387 -6.94 13.71 -19.50
C GLU A 387 -7.03 12.72 -20.68
N GLY A 388 -5.90 12.40 -21.32
CA GLY A 388 -5.82 11.38 -22.38
C GLY A 388 -6.17 9.99 -21.83
N LEU A 389 -5.58 9.60 -20.71
CA LEU A 389 -5.87 8.33 -20.03
C LEU A 389 -7.31 8.21 -19.52
N ASN A 390 -7.94 9.33 -19.20
CA ASN A 390 -9.34 9.32 -18.78
C ASN A 390 -10.30 8.99 -19.93
N ARG A 391 -9.98 9.43 -21.16
CA ARG A 391 -10.80 9.25 -22.36
C ARG A 391 -10.57 7.91 -23.06
N CYS A 392 -9.47 7.22 -22.75
CA CYS A 392 -9.17 5.93 -23.38
C CYS A 392 -10.25 4.90 -23.03
N THR A 393 -10.97 4.47 -24.07
CA THR A 393 -11.80 3.28 -24.12
C THR A 393 -11.03 2.20 -24.87
N ILE A 394 -11.38 0.94 -24.64
CA ILE A 394 -10.70 -0.26 -25.13
C ILE A 394 -10.17 -0.13 -26.57
N ALA A 395 -8.87 -0.44 -26.78
CA ALA A 395 -8.22 -0.86 -28.02
C ALA A 395 -7.67 0.20 -29.00
N GLU A 396 -7.53 1.45 -28.63
CA GLU A 396 -6.73 2.40 -29.42
C GLU A 396 -5.38 2.64 -28.76
N GLU A 397 -4.41 3.19 -29.49
CA GLU A 397 -3.03 3.41 -29.05
C GLU A 397 -2.95 3.94 -27.61
N VAL A 398 -2.17 3.25 -26.79
CA VAL A 398 -1.98 3.62 -25.38
C VAL A 398 -1.32 5.00 -25.34
N PRO A 399 -1.88 6.00 -24.63
CA PRO A 399 -1.42 7.38 -24.68
C PRO A 399 -0.14 7.62 -23.86
N PHE A 400 0.83 6.71 -23.97
CA PHE A 400 2.15 6.85 -23.38
C PHE A 400 3.18 7.22 -24.44
N ALA A 401 3.74 8.42 -24.33
CA ALA A 401 4.82 8.89 -25.20
C ALA A 401 6.17 8.56 -24.56
N LEU A 402 7.11 8.01 -25.33
CA LEU A 402 8.49 7.85 -24.92
C LEU A 402 9.14 9.24 -24.84
N VAL A 403 9.63 9.61 -23.63
CA VAL A 403 10.27 10.90 -23.40
C VAL A 403 11.77 10.79 -23.20
N ALA A 404 12.25 9.66 -22.70
CA ALA A 404 13.67 9.42 -22.53
C ALA A 404 14.02 7.94 -22.58
N GLU A 405 15.16 7.61 -23.12
CA GLU A 405 15.77 6.28 -23.09
C GLU A 405 17.17 6.39 -22.50
N VAL A 406 17.40 5.61 -21.45
CA VAL A 406 18.69 5.53 -20.78
C VAL A 406 19.35 4.25 -21.26
N THR A 407 20.41 4.43 -22.04
CA THR A 407 21.30 3.35 -22.47
C THR A 407 22.67 3.61 -21.89
N THR A 408 23.21 2.67 -21.17
CA THR A 408 24.56 2.75 -20.61
C THR A 408 25.44 1.71 -21.27
N ASP A 409 26.75 1.97 -21.26
CA ASP A 409 27.75 1.01 -21.74
C ASP A 409 27.76 -0.30 -20.93
N LEU A 410 27.09 -0.30 -19.77
CA LEU A 410 26.91 -1.45 -18.91
C LEU A 410 25.68 -2.25 -19.38
N SER A 411 25.88 -3.26 -20.18
CA SER A 411 24.83 -4.16 -20.66
C SER A 411 24.25 -5.11 -19.60
N ALA A 412 24.45 -4.80 -18.31
CA ALA A 412 23.91 -5.63 -17.23
C ALA A 412 22.39 -5.45 -17.07
N PRO A 413 21.62 -6.51 -16.90
CA PRO A 413 20.18 -6.45 -16.70
C PRO A 413 19.76 -5.52 -15.55
N VAL A 414 18.66 -4.81 -15.73
CA VAL A 414 18.04 -4.00 -14.68
C VAL A 414 17.33 -4.91 -13.69
N SER A 415 17.63 -4.75 -12.41
CA SER A 415 17.01 -5.52 -11.32
C SER A 415 15.99 -4.73 -10.51
N SER A 416 16.20 -3.42 -10.34
CA SER A 416 15.32 -2.53 -9.59
C SER A 416 15.40 -1.10 -10.13
N ILE A 417 14.27 -0.37 -10.07
CA ILE A 417 14.18 1.04 -10.47
C ILE A 417 13.37 1.79 -9.43
N SER A 418 13.75 3.03 -9.15
CA SER A 418 12.97 3.93 -8.31
C SER A 418 12.95 5.33 -8.90
N LEU A 419 11.76 5.94 -8.97
CA LEU A 419 11.52 7.32 -9.36
C LEU A 419 11.15 8.17 -8.16
N ALA A 420 11.52 9.45 -8.17
CA ALA A 420 11.00 10.45 -7.25
C ALA A 420 10.99 11.83 -7.91
N VAL A 421 9.95 12.62 -7.63
CA VAL A 421 9.90 14.05 -7.96
C VAL A 421 10.31 14.80 -6.69
N PRO A 422 11.49 15.47 -6.68
CA PRO A 422 11.95 16.19 -5.51
C PRO A 422 11.05 17.38 -5.20
N ALA A 423 10.68 17.58 -3.94
CA ALA A 423 9.88 18.74 -3.53
C ALA A 423 10.57 20.09 -3.82
N ARG A 424 11.91 20.11 -3.95
CA ARG A 424 12.71 21.29 -4.26
C ARG A 424 12.56 21.79 -5.70
N SER A 425 12.24 20.90 -6.62
CA SER A 425 12.11 21.24 -8.04
C SER A 425 10.97 20.43 -8.66
N GLN A 426 9.93 21.11 -9.11
CA GLN A 426 8.80 20.47 -9.79
C GLN A 426 9.16 20.00 -11.21
N TYR A 427 10.29 20.43 -11.73
CA TYR A 427 10.75 20.13 -13.10
C TYR A 427 11.82 19.05 -13.16
N GLU A 428 12.26 18.53 -12.01
CA GLU A 428 13.28 17.48 -11.95
C GLU A 428 12.65 16.18 -11.50
N VAL A 429 13.09 15.10 -12.11
CA VAL A 429 12.72 13.74 -11.75
C VAL A 429 13.99 12.95 -11.51
N ASN A 430 14.18 12.47 -10.30
CA ASN A 430 15.27 11.60 -9.93
C ASN A 430 14.95 10.16 -10.31
N LEU A 431 15.83 9.52 -11.05
CA LEU A 431 15.77 8.11 -11.42
C LEU A 431 16.96 7.38 -10.82
N ALA A 432 16.72 6.31 -10.08
CA ALA A 432 17.73 5.38 -9.61
C ALA A 432 17.58 4.04 -10.31
N ILE A 433 18.67 3.46 -10.79
CA ILE A 433 18.70 2.19 -11.51
C ILE A 433 19.67 1.26 -10.79
N GLY A 434 19.18 0.13 -10.31
CA GLY A 434 19.97 -0.98 -9.76
C GLY A 434 20.12 -2.11 -10.77
N ARG A 435 21.30 -2.68 -10.84
CA ARG A 435 21.64 -3.71 -11.82
C ARG A 435 21.99 -5.04 -11.17
N VAL A 436 21.89 -6.08 -11.96
CA VAL A 436 22.31 -7.44 -11.57
C VAL A 436 23.81 -7.51 -11.25
N SER A 437 24.61 -6.59 -11.82
CA SER A 437 26.04 -6.46 -11.53
C SER A 437 26.39 -5.86 -10.16
N GLY A 438 25.40 -5.36 -9.41
CA GLY A 438 25.63 -4.58 -8.18
C GLY A 438 25.86 -3.08 -8.42
N SER A 439 25.85 -2.64 -9.67
CA SER A 439 25.99 -1.22 -10.01
C SER A 439 24.72 -0.46 -9.70
N LEU A 440 24.90 0.76 -9.22
CA LEU A 440 23.85 1.75 -8.96
C LEU A 440 24.13 2.98 -9.83
N GLU A 441 23.11 3.40 -10.57
CA GLU A 441 23.16 4.61 -11.40
C GLU A 441 22.06 5.56 -10.95
N THR A 442 22.36 6.84 -10.90
CA THR A 442 21.40 7.91 -10.66
C THR A 442 21.39 8.89 -11.82
N TRP A 443 20.19 9.25 -12.24
CA TRP A 443 19.93 10.12 -13.37
C TRP A 443 18.93 11.20 -12.96
N ILE A 444 19.08 12.39 -13.52
CA ILE A 444 18.09 13.46 -13.42
C ILE A 444 17.50 13.69 -14.81
N TRP A 445 16.20 13.65 -14.87
CA TRP A 445 15.46 14.10 -16.02
C TRP A 445 14.81 15.45 -15.72
N ASN A 446 15.16 16.46 -16.55
CA ASN A 446 14.54 17.79 -16.47
C ASN A 446 13.36 17.84 -17.45
N THR A 447 12.14 18.00 -16.94
CA THR A 447 10.90 17.95 -17.70
C THR A 447 10.77 19.14 -18.68
N CYS A 448 11.29 20.32 -18.30
CA CYS A 448 11.22 21.51 -19.14
C CYS A 448 12.17 21.46 -20.35
N SER A 449 13.41 21.01 -20.11
CA SER A 449 14.43 20.93 -21.18
C SER A 449 14.40 19.60 -21.92
N CYS A 450 13.65 18.63 -21.45
CA CYS A 450 13.62 17.24 -21.93
C CYS A 450 15.02 16.59 -21.95
N LYS A 451 15.94 17.07 -21.11
CA LYS A 451 17.28 16.49 -20.98
C LYS A 451 17.36 15.52 -19.84
N ILE A 452 18.05 14.41 -20.07
CA ILE A 452 18.39 13.45 -19.05
C ILE A 452 19.92 13.44 -18.87
N GLU A 453 20.36 13.54 -17.63
CA GLU A 453 21.79 13.63 -17.29
C GLU A 453 22.13 12.56 -16.25
N ASN A 454 23.25 11.85 -16.48
CA ASN A 454 23.80 10.93 -15.50
C ASN A 454 24.48 11.74 -14.40
N THR A 455 24.02 11.55 -13.16
CA THR A 455 24.62 12.23 -12.01
C THR A 455 25.64 11.38 -11.29
N ASN A 456 25.48 10.06 -11.33
CA ASN A 456 26.44 9.13 -10.74
C ASN A 456 26.25 7.72 -11.27
N ALA A 457 27.35 7.01 -11.46
CA ALA A 457 27.39 5.58 -11.71
C ALA A 457 28.50 4.97 -10.85
N CYS A 458 28.14 4.15 -9.89
CA CYS A 458 29.08 3.52 -8.97
C CYS A 458 28.82 2.02 -8.83
N HIS A 459 29.84 1.29 -8.45
CA HIS A 459 29.72 -0.10 -8.02
C HIS A 459 29.32 -0.12 -6.55
N ALA A 460 28.01 -0.02 -6.32
CA ALA A 460 27.46 0.18 -4.98
C ALA A 460 27.46 -1.09 -4.14
N HIS A 461 27.36 -2.26 -4.78
CA HIS A 461 27.20 -3.56 -4.13
C HIS A 461 27.99 -4.63 -4.86
N ASP A 462 28.40 -5.67 -4.13
CA ASP A 462 29.14 -6.80 -4.69
C ASP A 462 28.26 -7.82 -5.44
N GLN A 463 26.94 -7.76 -5.24
CA GLN A 463 25.97 -8.65 -5.84
C GLN A 463 24.75 -7.87 -6.36
N VAL A 464 23.74 -8.58 -6.82
CA VAL A 464 22.52 -8.03 -7.40
C VAL A 464 21.88 -7.00 -6.48
N VAL A 465 21.59 -5.79 -6.98
CA VAL A 465 20.74 -4.82 -6.28
C VAL A 465 19.32 -5.33 -6.25
N THR A 466 18.80 -5.59 -5.07
CA THR A 466 17.49 -6.24 -4.89
C THR A 466 16.38 -5.30 -4.44
N GLY A 467 16.70 -4.07 -4.09
CA GLY A 467 15.69 -3.07 -3.71
C GLY A 467 16.26 -1.68 -3.77
N LEU A 468 15.44 -0.74 -4.24
CA LEU A 468 15.72 0.69 -4.28
C LEU A 468 14.48 1.45 -3.84
N SER A 469 14.67 2.48 -3.01
CA SER A 469 13.60 3.38 -2.61
C SER A 469 14.12 4.78 -2.34
N TRP A 470 13.53 5.78 -2.98
CA TRP A 470 13.76 7.18 -2.64
C TRP A 470 12.97 7.55 -1.39
N GLY A 471 13.63 8.18 -0.44
CA GLY A 471 13.04 8.74 0.76
C GLY A 471 13.23 10.25 0.86
N MET A 472 12.54 10.87 1.82
CA MET A 472 12.66 12.28 2.14
C MET A 472 12.53 13.18 0.88
N ASP A 473 11.46 12.93 0.07
CA ASP A 473 11.17 13.63 -1.18
C ASP A 473 12.36 13.67 -2.17
N GLY A 474 13.05 12.54 -2.33
CA GLY A 474 14.11 12.37 -3.29
C GLY A 474 15.50 12.87 -2.83
N TYR A 475 15.67 13.19 -1.54
CA TYR A 475 16.96 13.55 -0.98
C TYR A 475 17.81 12.35 -0.58
N CYS A 476 17.19 11.28 -0.10
CA CYS A 476 17.87 10.05 0.28
C CYS A 476 17.43 8.91 -0.62
N LEU A 477 18.42 8.13 -1.05
CA LEU A 477 18.20 6.86 -1.74
C LEU A 477 18.65 5.72 -0.83
N TYR A 478 17.78 4.74 -0.64
CA TYR A 478 18.10 3.50 0.06
C TYR A 478 18.25 2.37 -0.95
N SER A 479 19.31 1.59 -0.82
CA SER A 479 19.57 0.41 -1.65
C SER A 479 19.85 -0.81 -0.79
N CYS A 480 19.48 -1.99 -1.28
CA CYS A 480 19.90 -3.26 -0.69
C CYS A 480 20.28 -4.27 -1.76
N SER A 481 21.06 -5.28 -1.38
CA SER A 481 21.62 -6.26 -2.30
C SER A 481 21.71 -7.66 -1.71
N GLN A 482 21.87 -8.63 -2.58
CA GLN A 482 22.17 -10.03 -2.18
C GLN A 482 23.52 -10.17 -1.45
N ASP A 483 24.37 -9.17 -1.45
CA ASP A 483 25.59 -9.08 -0.62
C ASP A 483 25.31 -8.90 0.88
N ASN A 484 24.05 -8.97 1.28
CA ASN A 484 23.56 -8.77 2.64
C ASN A 484 23.67 -7.32 3.17
N SER A 485 24.00 -6.37 2.35
CA SER A 485 24.12 -4.97 2.75
C SER A 485 22.85 -4.17 2.42
N ALA A 486 22.53 -3.21 3.28
CA ALA A 486 21.59 -2.12 3.03
C ALA A 486 22.35 -0.80 3.22
N ARG A 487 22.26 0.10 2.23
CA ARG A 487 23.02 1.34 2.18
C ARG A 487 22.11 2.53 2.02
N CYS A 488 22.53 3.68 2.52
CA CYS A 488 21.87 4.96 2.36
C CYS A 488 22.78 5.93 1.62
N TRP A 489 22.21 6.67 0.68
CA TRP A 489 22.89 7.61 -0.18
C TRP A 489 22.20 8.96 -0.07
N ILE A 490 22.96 10.03 0.22
CA ILE A 490 22.44 11.39 0.17
C ILE A 490 22.73 11.98 -1.22
N TYR A 491 21.74 12.65 -1.76
CA TYR A 491 21.82 13.34 -3.03
C TYR A 491 22.19 14.82 -2.84
N HIS A 492 23.33 15.25 -3.36
CA HIS A 492 23.85 16.62 -3.29
C HIS A 492 23.66 17.43 -4.59
N GLY A 493 22.74 17.02 -5.46
CA GLY A 493 22.49 17.71 -6.73
C GLY A 493 23.37 17.22 -7.89
N ASN A 494 24.66 16.99 -7.66
CA ASN A 494 25.61 16.56 -8.70
C ASN A 494 26.24 15.20 -8.42
N HIS A 495 26.16 14.70 -7.21
CA HIS A 495 26.71 13.41 -6.80
C HIS A 495 25.90 12.83 -5.65
N ILE A 496 26.06 11.54 -5.44
CA ILE A 496 25.54 10.85 -4.26
C ILE A 496 26.69 10.47 -3.34
N GLU A 497 26.48 10.57 -2.03
CA GLU A 497 27.43 10.20 -0.99
C GLU A 497 26.82 9.11 -0.13
N GLU A 498 27.58 8.05 0.13
CA GLU A 498 27.15 6.98 1.02
C GLU A 498 27.24 7.46 2.46
N ILE A 499 26.13 7.27 3.20
CA ILE A 499 26.08 7.49 4.64
C ILE A 499 25.72 6.20 5.36
N PRO A 500 26.23 5.98 6.57
CA PRO A 500 25.86 4.80 7.34
C PRO A 500 24.36 4.79 7.64
N VAL A 501 23.72 3.64 7.50
CA VAL A 501 22.35 3.44 7.99
C VAL A 501 22.44 3.29 9.50
N HIS A 502 22.18 4.36 10.25
CA HIS A 502 22.26 4.36 11.70
C HIS A 502 20.90 4.12 12.35
N THR A 503 20.86 3.22 13.29
CA THR A 503 19.74 3.02 14.23
C THR A 503 19.95 3.91 15.46
N ASN A 504 19.95 5.22 15.27
CA ASN A 504 20.22 6.20 16.35
C ASN A 504 19.00 6.51 17.21
N PHE A 505 18.14 5.54 17.46
CA PHE A 505 17.12 5.74 18.48
C PHE A 505 17.74 5.59 19.90
N PRO A 506 17.43 6.44 20.88
CA PRO A 506 18.11 6.49 22.18
C PRO A 506 18.17 5.17 22.97
N GLU A 507 17.45 4.15 22.56
CA GLU A 507 17.38 2.84 23.23
C GLU A 507 17.56 1.64 22.28
N SER A 508 18.07 1.82 21.06
CA SER A 508 18.36 0.65 20.24
C SER A 508 19.48 -0.15 20.90
N LYS A 509 19.12 -1.15 21.68
CA LYS A 509 20.06 -2.22 22.01
C LYS A 509 20.53 -2.86 20.72
N GLU A 510 21.82 -3.10 20.67
CA GLU A 510 22.55 -3.72 19.59
C GLU A 510 21.83 -4.92 18.97
N SER A 511 22.08 -5.13 17.70
CA SER A 511 21.49 -6.11 16.78
C SER A 511 21.04 -7.40 17.47
N THR A 512 19.87 -7.84 17.11
CA THR A 512 19.45 -9.21 17.42
C THR A 512 20.46 -10.18 16.81
N ASP A 513 20.78 -11.29 17.47
CA ASP A 513 21.65 -12.38 16.97
C ASP A 513 21.24 -12.90 15.57
N LEU A 514 20.04 -12.54 15.10
CA LEU A 514 19.50 -12.88 13.79
C LEU A 514 20.18 -12.14 12.62
N SER A 515 20.78 -10.97 12.84
CA SER A 515 21.52 -10.25 11.78
C SER A 515 22.81 -10.96 11.41
N GLU A 516 23.45 -11.66 12.35
CA GLU A 516 24.67 -12.44 12.12
C GLU A 516 24.41 -13.72 11.32
N VAL A 517 23.17 -14.21 11.32
CA VAL A 517 22.74 -15.43 10.63
C VAL A 517 22.12 -15.14 9.27
N SER A 518 21.89 -13.85 8.94
CA SER A 518 21.34 -13.47 7.65
C SER A 518 22.38 -13.54 6.54
N ASN A 519 21.96 -13.96 5.34
CA ASN A 519 22.90 -14.19 4.23
C ASN A 519 22.65 -13.35 2.99
N ARG A 520 21.43 -12.86 2.75
CA ARG A 520 21.09 -12.08 1.54
C ARG A 520 19.91 -11.17 1.80
N CYS A 521 19.97 -9.91 1.29
CA CYS A 521 18.79 -9.06 1.21
C CYS A 521 18.03 -9.31 -0.10
N PHE A 522 16.70 -9.25 -0.02
CA PHE A 522 15.80 -9.46 -1.17
C PHE A 522 14.90 -8.26 -1.46
N GLY A 523 14.95 -7.22 -0.68
CA GLY A 523 14.18 -6.00 -0.90
C GLY A 523 14.14 -5.11 0.32
N LEU A 524 13.83 -3.85 0.08
CA LEU A 524 13.59 -2.84 1.11
C LEU A 524 12.40 -1.95 0.72
N THR A 525 11.75 -1.38 1.72
CA THR A 525 10.63 -0.44 1.52
C THR A 525 10.58 0.56 2.66
N LEU A 526 10.05 1.76 2.38
CA LEU A 526 9.89 2.85 3.34
C LEU A 526 8.52 2.84 4.00
N ALA A 527 8.49 3.19 5.28
CA ALA A 527 7.24 3.45 5.98
C ALA A 527 6.53 4.71 5.43
N PRO A 528 5.19 4.79 5.50
CA PRO A 528 4.44 5.93 4.97
C PRO A 528 4.84 7.30 5.52
N GLY A 529 5.28 7.38 6.78
CA GLY A 529 5.78 8.60 7.42
C GLY A 529 7.25 8.89 7.16
N GLY A 530 7.99 7.94 6.55
CA GLY A 530 9.39 8.12 6.21
C GLY A 530 10.37 8.10 7.37
N GLN A 531 9.96 7.57 8.56
CA GLN A 531 10.82 7.49 9.73
C GLN A 531 11.50 6.13 9.87
N MET A 532 11.10 5.15 9.06
CA MET A 532 11.53 3.76 9.16
C MET A 532 11.63 3.11 7.78
N ILE A 533 12.57 2.16 7.63
CA ILE A 533 12.61 1.22 6.51
C ILE A 533 12.37 -0.21 7.00
N ALA A 534 11.77 -1.03 6.16
CA ALA A 534 11.72 -2.47 6.35
C ALA A 534 12.62 -3.16 5.31
N VAL A 535 13.43 -4.10 5.77
CA VAL A 535 14.37 -4.87 4.93
C VAL A 535 14.07 -6.36 5.13
N VAL A 536 13.96 -7.11 4.05
CA VAL A 536 13.78 -8.57 4.13
C VAL A 536 15.07 -9.29 3.78
N ARG A 537 15.49 -10.22 4.68
CA ARG A 537 16.71 -11.01 4.55
C ARG A 537 16.42 -12.50 4.61
N GLY A 538 17.16 -13.28 3.83
CA GLY A 538 17.20 -14.73 3.97
C GLY A 538 18.10 -15.14 5.14
N LEU A 539 17.79 -16.24 5.80
CA LEU A 539 18.60 -16.81 6.87
C LEU A 539 19.50 -17.93 6.32
N ASP A 540 20.75 -18.00 6.79
CA ASP A 540 21.62 -19.14 6.52
C ASP A 540 21.26 -20.28 7.48
N LEU A 541 20.63 -21.32 6.96
CA LEU A 541 20.16 -22.45 7.74
C LEU A 541 21.30 -23.22 8.40
N ASN A 542 22.54 -23.11 7.89
CA ASN A 542 23.70 -23.79 8.45
C ASN A 542 24.24 -23.10 9.71
N LEU A 543 23.99 -21.80 9.84
CA LEU A 543 24.40 -20.99 11.00
C LEU A 543 23.33 -20.93 12.08
N LEU A 544 22.08 -21.34 11.78
CA LEU A 544 21.01 -21.42 12.75
C LEU A 544 21.27 -22.57 13.73
N ASP A 545 21.04 -22.31 15.03
CA ASP A 545 20.96 -23.36 16.04
C ASP A 545 19.94 -24.42 15.60
N GLN A 546 20.25 -25.69 15.88
CA GLN A 546 19.38 -26.83 15.53
C GLN A 546 17.95 -26.67 16.05
N MET A 547 17.77 -25.96 17.16
CA MET A 547 16.46 -25.61 17.70
C MET A 547 15.67 -24.65 16.78
N TYR A 548 16.35 -23.75 16.07
CA TYR A 548 15.73 -22.86 15.07
C TYR A 548 15.46 -23.58 13.74
N GLN A 549 16.29 -24.54 13.35
CA GLN A 549 16.06 -25.38 12.16
C GLN A 549 14.74 -26.16 12.28
N ALA A 550 14.40 -26.62 13.49
CA ALA A 550 13.14 -27.32 13.76
C ALA A 550 11.91 -26.39 13.64
N ARG A 551 12.08 -25.05 13.70
CA ARG A 551 10.99 -24.06 13.63
C ARG A 551 10.67 -23.55 12.22
N THR A 552 11.30 -24.09 11.18
CA THR A 552 11.05 -23.75 9.78
C THR A 552 11.23 -22.25 9.42
N GLN A 553 11.97 -21.49 10.24
CA GLN A 553 12.26 -20.09 9.96
C GLN A 553 13.30 -19.97 8.84
N LYS A 554 12.98 -19.26 7.77
CA LYS A 554 13.85 -19.16 6.58
C LYS A 554 14.22 -17.75 6.18
N ALA A 555 13.53 -16.75 6.72
CA ALA A 555 13.80 -15.35 6.46
C ALA A 555 13.41 -14.49 7.65
N VAL A 556 13.86 -13.25 7.64
CA VAL A 556 13.55 -12.22 8.64
C VAL A 556 13.22 -10.90 7.95
N VAL A 557 12.25 -10.19 8.49
CA VAL A 557 11.96 -8.78 8.16
C VAL A 557 12.45 -7.92 9.31
N GLU A 558 13.35 -7.00 9.02
CA GLU A 558 13.93 -6.07 9.96
C GLU A 558 13.35 -4.67 9.73
N PHE A 559 12.93 -4.02 10.82
CA PHE A 559 12.41 -2.65 10.81
C PHE A 559 13.47 -1.72 11.42
N ILE A 560 14.03 -0.82 10.61
CA ILE A 560 15.18 0.01 10.95
C ILE A 560 14.76 1.48 10.97
N TRP A 561 15.04 2.17 12.08
CA TRP A 561 14.81 3.60 12.21
C TRP A 561 15.80 4.42 11.39
N ILE A 562 15.29 5.38 10.62
CA ILE A 562 16.08 6.28 9.77
C ILE A 562 15.83 7.77 10.07
N GLY A 563 14.87 8.11 10.93
CA GLY A 563 14.49 9.49 11.23
C GLY A 563 15.61 10.36 11.84
N GLY A 564 16.64 9.73 12.44
CA GLY A 564 17.82 10.41 12.98
C GLY A 564 18.96 10.64 11.97
N GLN A 565 18.79 10.27 10.72
CA GLN A 565 19.80 10.46 9.70
C GLN A 565 19.85 11.91 9.22
N PHE A 566 21.07 12.37 8.91
CA PHE A 566 21.29 13.64 8.22
C PHE A 566 20.75 13.55 6.79
N VAL A 567 19.83 14.41 6.47
CA VAL A 567 19.20 14.38 5.16
C VAL A 567 19.69 15.51 4.25
N GLY A 568 20.49 16.45 4.74
CA GLY A 568 20.91 17.60 3.92
C GLY A 568 19.75 18.46 3.40
N ILE A 569 18.54 18.25 3.93
CA ILE A 569 17.39 19.07 3.58
C ILE A 569 17.71 20.48 4.04
N PRO A 570 17.77 21.48 3.14
CA PRO A 570 17.75 22.85 3.59
C PRO A 570 16.41 22.99 4.33
N LEU A 571 16.46 22.98 5.63
CA LEU A 571 15.36 23.47 6.45
C LEU A 571 14.95 24.77 5.76
N ASP A 572 13.76 24.80 5.19
CA ASP A 572 13.22 26.03 4.62
C ASP A 572 13.64 27.10 5.61
N ARG A 573 14.44 28.09 5.18
CA ARG A 573 15.12 29.08 6.06
C ARG A 573 14.19 29.76 7.07
N ARG A 574 12.94 29.41 7.03
CA ARG A 574 11.81 29.86 7.86
C ARG A 574 11.62 29.10 9.16
N ILE A 575 12.24 27.95 9.37
CA ILE A 575 12.33 27.30 10.67
C ILE A 575 13.73 27.57 11.17
N ASP A 576 13.95 28.76 11.71
CA ASP A 576 15.19 29.11 12.41
C ASP A 576 15.33 28.31 13.73
N VAL A 577 15.47 27.01 13.61
CA VAL A 577 15.87 26.12 14.72
C VAL A 577 17.27 26.49 15.21
N CYS A 578 18.08 27.15 14.36
CA CYS A 578 19.46 27.52 14.68
C CYS A 578 19.59 28.77 15.56
N ASN A 579 18.58 29.62 15.69
CA ASN A 579 18.67 30.85 16.48
C ASN A 579 18.18 30.72 17.92
N THR A 580 17.53 29.63 18.28
CA THR A 580 17.31 29.33 19.68
C THR A 580 18.59 28.69 20.25
N GLN A 581 19.41 29.47 20.91
CA GLN A 581 20.53 29.05 21.75
C GLN A 581 20.03 28.20 22.95
N SER A 582 19.08 27.32 22.76
CA SER A 582 18.68 26.38 23.80
C SER A 582 19.66 25.19 23.76
N THR A 583 20.40 25.03 24.81
CA THR A 583 21.30 23.93 25.16
C THR A 583 20.64 22.54 25.07
N ILE A 584 19.36 22.45 24.67
CA ILE A 584 18.53 21.25 24.62
C ILE A 584 18.85 20.39 23.39
N PHE A 585 19.25 20.99 22.26
CA PHE A 585 19.66 20.28 21.05
C PHE A 585 21.18 20.05 21.00
N SER A 586 21.79 19.72 22.12
CA SER A 586 23.25 19.54 22.21
C SER A 586 23.80 18.34 21.43
N SER A 587 22.95 17.42 20.97
CA SER A 587 23.35 16.35 20.08
C SER A 587 22.76 16.54 18.67
N SER A 588 23.59 16.41 17.65
CA SER A 588 23.18 16.50 16.23
C SER A 588 22.03 15.55 15.89
N ASN A 589 21.92 14.41 16.56
CA ASN A 589 20.88 13.42 16.32
C ASN A 589 19.46 13.92 16.62
N PHE A 590 19.27 14.65 17.73
CA PHE A 590 17.96 15.22 18.06
C PHE A 590 17.52 16.28 17.06
N LEU A 591 18.47 17.05 16.53
CA LEU A 591 18.17 18.03 15.48
C LEU A 591 17.60 17.36 14.23
N TRP A 592 18.18 16.25 13.79
CA TRP A 592 17.73 15.52 12.61
C TRP A 592 16.38 14.85 12.83
N TRP A 593 16.18 14.19 13.96
CA TRP A 593 14.89 13.64 14.35
C TRP A 593 13.79 14.71 14.36
N GLY A 594 14.06 15.85 14.99
CA GLY A 594 13.10 16.95 15.05
C GLY A 594 12.73 17.46 13.66
N SER A 595 13.72 17.70 12.82
CA SER A 595 13.53 18.17 11.43
C SER A 595 12.72 17.18 10.59
N ASN A 596 13.07 15.90 10.66
CA ASN A 596 12.44 14.85 9.85
C ASN A 596 10.98 14.61 10.30
N ILE A 597 10.71 14.65 11.61
CA ILE A 597 9.34 14.51 12.15
C ILE A 597 8.48 15.72 11.76
N LEU A 598 8.98 16.94 11.93
CA LEU A 598 8.24 18.15 11.54
C LEU A 598 7.94 18.17 10.05
N TRP A 599 8.91 17.78 9.23
CA TRP A 599 8.71 17.65 7.79
C TRP A 599 7.63 16.61 7.45
N SER A 600 7.64 15.43 8.09
CA SER A 600 6.60 14.41 7.89
C SER A 600 5.23 14.89 8.33
N LEU A 601 5.11 15.57 9.47
CA LEU A 601 3.85 16.15 9.94
C LEU A 601 3.31 17.19 8.95
N LYS A 602 4.18 18.08 8.42
CA LYS A 602 3.81 19.05 7.40
C LYS A 602 3.32 18.38 6.11
N LYS A 603 3.95 17.28 5.69
CA LYS A 603 3.53 16.50 4.52
C LYS A 603 2.14 15.89 4.72
N TYR A 604 1.80 15.48 5.95
CA TYR A 604 0.48 14.97 6.29
C TYR A 604 -0.62 16.04 6.39
N GLU A 605 -0.27 17.33 6.37
CA GLU A 605 -1.27 18.41 6.23
C GLU A 605 -1.93 18.40 4.85
N ASN A 606 -1.31 17.78 3.84
CA ASN A 606 -1.93 17.58 2.53
C ASN A 606 -3.09 16.57 2.64
N VAL A 607 -4.28 17.01 2.18
CA VAL A 607 -5.53 16.23 2.25
C VAL A 607 -5.49 14.97 1.38
N GLU A 608 -4.76 14.99 0.28
CA GLU A 608 -4.66 13.85 -0.65
C GLU A 608 -3.90 12.67 -0.05
N LYS A 609 -3.02 12.92 0.92
CA LYS A 609 -2.25 11.85 1.58
C LYS A 609 -3.08 11.17 2.67
N GLY A 610 -3.23 9.86 2.62
CA GLY A 610 -3.84 9.07 3.69
C GLY A 610 -3.11 9.25 5.03
N LEU A 611 -3.83 9.25 6.16
CA LEU A 611 -3.23 9.38 7.49
C LEU A 611 -2.73 8.03 8.02
N ALA A 612 -1.61 7.55 7.50
CA ALA A 612 -0.88 6.40 8.01
C ALA A 612 0.36 6.88 8.79
N LEU A 613 0.14 7.38 10.00
CA LEU A 613 1.13 8.05 10.84
C LEU A 613 1.85 7.11 11.82
N TRP A 614 1.72 5.80 11.65
CA TRP A 614 2.19 4.86 12.66
C TRP A 614 3.66 5.07 13.06
N ASP A 615 4.57 5.17 12.11
CA ASP A 615 6.01 5.34 12.36
C ASP A 615 6.35 6.69 13.02
N VAL A 616 5.66 7.78 12.63
CA VAL A 616 5.81 9.08 13.28
C VAL A 616 5.30 9.04 14.72
N VAL A 617 4.11 8.47 14.95
CA VAL A 617 3.54 8.33 16.29
C VAL A 617 4.41 7.45 17.18
N ALA A 618 4.92 6.34 16.64
CA ALA A 618 5.81 5.42 17.36
C ALA A 618 7.12 6.10 17.75
N ALA A 619 7.72 6.91 16.87
CA ALA A 619 8.90 7.72 17.18
C ALA A 619 8.61 8.72 18.31
N LEU A 620 7.50 9.47 18.22
CA LEU A 620 7.11 10.43 19.25
C LEU A 620 6.82 9.76 20.60
N GLN A 621 6.19 8.59 20.63
CA GLN A 621 5.98 7.80 21.86
C GLN A 621 7.30 7.34 22.46
N GLY A 622 8.26 6.97 21.63
CA GLY A 622 9.61 6.65 22.08
C GLY A 622 10.28 7.85 22.73
N PHE A 623 10.23 9.03 22.12
CA PHE A 623 10.77 10.27 22.71
C PHE A 623 10.05 10.65 24.00
N LYS A 624 8.75 10.42 24.10
CA LYS A 624 8.03 10.62 25.37
C LYS A 624 8.65 9.83 26.53
N LYS A 625 9.08 8.59 26.24
CA LYS A 625 9.69 7.71 27.26
C LYS A 625 11.15 8.08 27.55
N TYR A 626 11.96 8.39 26.53
CA TYR A 626 13.42 8.49 26.65
C TYR A 626 13.98 9.91 26.62
N ALA A 627 13.26 10.86 26.05
CA ALA A 627 13.66 12.26 25.91
C ALA A 627 12.45 13.21 25.99
N PRO A 628 11.74 13.25 27.14
CA PRO A 628 10.48 13.99 27.26
C PRO A 628 10.64 15.50 26.98
N THR A 629 11.74 16.11 27.43
CA THR A 629 12.02 17.53 27.19
C THR A 629 12.23 17.87 25.72
N PHE A 630 12.85 16.95 24.95
CA PHE A 630 12.95 17.08 23.49
C PHE A 630 11.56 17.02 22.85
N LEU A 631 10.72 16.06 23.26
CA LEU A 631 9.37 15.93 22.76
C LEU A 631 8.53 17.18 23.02
N GLU A 632 8.57 17.72 24.25
CA GLU A 632 7.85 18.93 24.62
C GLU A 632 8.26 20.11 23.74
N THR A 633 9.55 20.34 23.56
CA THR A 633 10.07 21.40 22.68
C THR A 633 9.62 21.20 21.22
N LEU A 634 9.70 19.97 20.71
CA LEU A 634 9.30 19.63 19.35
C LEU A 634 7.79 19.87 19.13
N MET A 635 6.97 19.51 20.12
CA MET A 635 5.52 19.70 20.04
C MET A 635 5.14 21.19 20.17
N ASP A 636 5.81 21.96 20.99
CA ASP A 636 5.61 23.40 21.07
C ASP A 636 5.96 24.11 19.76
N MET A 637 7.03 23.71 19.11
CA MET A 637 7.39 24.20 17.76
C MET A 637 6.32 23.86 16.73
N TRP A 638 5.87 22.59 16.71
CA TRP A 638 4.85 22.13 15.79
C TRP A 638 3.51 22.86 16.01
N ILE A 639 3.04 22.97 17.26
CA ILE A 639 1.82 23.70 17.58
C ILE A 639 1.93 25.18 17.18
N SER A 640 3.07 25.79 17.45
CA SER A 640 3.31 27.19 17.05
C SER A 640 3.21 27.37 15.54
N ALA A 641 3.80 26.45 14.75
CA ALA A 641 3.69 26.46 13.30
C ALA A 641 2.26 26.15 12.81
N LEU A 642 1.49 25.35 13.55
CA LEU A 642 0.11 24.98 13.20
C LEU A 642 -0.83 26.19 13.26
N PHE A 643 -0.63 27.10 14.26
CA PHE A 643 -1.50 28.24 14.53
C PHE A 643 -1.04 29.56 13.90
N SER A 644 0.27 29.77 13.75
CA SER A 644 0.82 30.96 13.14
C SER A 644 0.84 30.83 11.64
N GLY A 645 -0.09 31.11 10.87
CA GLY A 645 -0.04 31.05 9.40
C GLY A 645 1.21 31.67 8.73
N ASP A 646 2.08 32.33 9.51
CA ASP A 646 3.38 32.87 9.13
C ASP A 646 4.48 32.24 10.03
N PRO A 647 5.41 31.48 9.44
CA PRO A 647 6.51 30.86 10.19
C PRO A 647 7.51 31.85 10.81
N GLN A 648 7.45 33.14 10.51
CA GLN A 648 8.36 34.16 11.05
C GLN A 648 7.96 34.75 12.41
N CYS A 649 6.75 34.47 12.91
CA CYS A 649 6.26 35.03 14.18
C CYS A 649 6.28 34.02 15.34
N VAL A 650 7.32 33.24 15.50
CA VAL A 650 7.49 32.36 16.66
C VAL A 650 8.06 33.14 17.83
N SER A 651 7.21 33.90 18.52
CA SER A 651 7.54 34.41 19.86
C SER A 651 7.20 33.32 20.89
N ILE A 652 8.24 32.71 21.47
CA ILE A 652 8.16 31.67 22.49
C ILE A 652 7.41 32.15 23.77
N ASN A 653 7.16 33.45 23.88
CA ASN A 653 6.57 34.09 25.06
C ASN A 653 5.10 34.51 24.89
N ALA A 654 4.37 34.03 23.87
CA ALA A 654 2.94 34.34 23.79
C ALA A 654 2.18 33.56 24.89
N PRO A 655 1.33 34.24 25.69
CA PRO A 655 0.59 33.56 26.74
C PRO A 655 -0.30 32.46 26.18
N SER A 656 -0.29 31.31 26.85
CA SER A 656 -0.98 30.08 26.41
C SER A 656 -2.50 30.24 26.13
N PHE A 657 -3.11 31.27 26.63
CA PHE A 657 -4.54 31.57 26.46
C PHE A 657 -4.94 32.01 25.02
N SER A 658 -4.06 32.68 24.29
CA SER A 658 -4.35 33.17 22.94
C SER A 658 -4.35 32.07 21.84
N ARG A 659 -3.72 30.92 22.09
CA ARG A 659 -3.62 29.83 21.09
C ARG A 659 -4.94 29.08 20.88
N HIS A 660 -5.80 29.03 21.88
CA HIS A 660 -7.06 28.29 21.82
C HIS A 660 -8.13 28.98 20.96
N ASP A 661 -8.10 30.30 20.85
CA ASP A 661 -9.07 31.07 20.07
C ASP A 661 -8.84 30.99 18.56
N MET A 662 -7.71 30.36 18.15
CA MET A 662 -7.34 30.19 16.74
C MET A 662 -7.83 28.87 16.10
N LEU A 663 -8.43 27.95 16.87
CA LEU A 663 -8.90 26.65 16.34
C LEU A 663 -9.88 26.76 15.16
N PRO A 664 -10.82 27.75 15.13
CA PRO A 664 -11.73 27.92 14.00
C PRO A 664 -11.04 28.22 12.67
N SER A 665 -9.85 28.84 12.70
CA SER A 665 -9.07 29.15 11.48
C SER A 665 -8.22 27.99 10.96
N VAL A 666 -8.05 26.94 11.75
CA VAL A 666 -7.21 25.78 11.40
C VAL A 666 -7.98 24.86 10.45
N SER A 667 -7.32 24.29 9.41
CA SER A 667 -7.97 23.33 8.52
C SER A 667 -8.41 22.06 9.26
N LEU A 668 -9.44 21.39 8.76
CA LEU A 668 -9.95 20.13 9.34
C LEU A 668 -8.83 19.08 9.45
N ARG A 669 -7.97 19.00 8.44
CA ARG A 669 -6.84 18.07 8.42
C ARG A 669 -5.83 18.31 9.54
N LYS A 670 -5.52 19.57 9.82
CA LYS A 670 -4.64 19.95 10.94
C LYS A 670 -5.27 19.62 12.30
N LEU A 671 -6.59 19.79 12.45
CA LEU A 671 -7.31 19.36 13.65
C LEU A 671 -7.28 17.82 13.84
N HIS A 672 -7.38 17.05 12.76
CA HIS A 672 -7.23 15.61 12.83
C HIS A 672 -5.83 15.19 13.32
N LEU A 673 -4.77 15.80 12.77
CA LEU A 673 -3.40 15.57 13.23
C LEU A 673 -3.24 15.90 14.70
N LEU A 674 -3.77 17.07 15.13
CA LEU A 674 -3.73 17.50 16.52
C LEU A 674 -4.43 16.48 17.44
N ASN A 675 -5.60 16.00 17.06
CA ASN A 675 -6.35 15.02 17.82
C ASN A 675 -5.58 13.68 17.95
N ILE A 676 -4.95 13.20 16.87
CA ILE A 676 -4.13 11.98 16.91
C ILE A 676 -2.94 12.16 17.86
N ILE A 677 -2.19 13.25 17.73
CA ILE A 677 -1.01 13.53 18.58
C ILE A 677 -1.41 13.67 20.05
N CYS A 678 -2.46 14.42 20.35
CA CYS A 678 -2.96 14.53 21.73
C CYS A 678 -3.28 13.15 22.32
N ARG A 679 -4.06 12.34 21.61
CA ARG A 679 -4.53 11.03 22.12
C ARG A 679 -3.44 9.97 22.16
N LYS A 680 -2.66 9.82 21.09
CA LYS A 680 -1.72 8.70 20.95
C LYS A 680 -0.34 8.98 21.50
N VAL A 681 0.04 10.25 21.63
CA VAL A 681 1.35 10.64 22.14
C VAL A 681 1.23 11.29 23.51
N MET A 682 0.61 12.46 23.59
CA MET A 682 0.68 13.29 24.80
C MET A 682 -0.10 12.72 25.99
N LEU A 683 -1.28 12.15 25.75
CA LEU A 683 -2.17 11.62 26.79
C LEU A 683 -2.12 10.08 26.95
N SER A 684 -1.27 9.36 26.21
CA SER A 684 -1.29 7.91 26.14
C SER A 684 -0.96 7.16 27.45
N ASN A 685 -0.33 7.78 28.44
CA ASN A 685 0.15 7.11 29.65
C ASN A 685 -0.77 7.21 30.87
N HIS A 686 -1.84 8.02 30.84
CA HIS A 686 -2.71 8.17 32.01
C HIS A 686 -3.59 6.95 32.34
N ALA A 687 -3.72 5.99 31.40
CA ALA A 687 -4.49 4.77 31.62
C ALA A 687 -3.71 3.63 32.29
N GLN A 688 -2.38 3.76 32.48
CA GLN A 688 -1.51 2.68 32.99
C GLN A 688 -0.84 2.95 34.34
N LEU A 689 -0.88 4.19 34.82
CA LEU A 689 -0.37 4.53 36.13
C LEU A 689 -1.48 4.31 37.16
N GLY A 690 -1.25 3.38 38.12
CA GLY A 690 -2.15 3.17 39.22
C GLY A 690 -2.30 4.42 40.07
N PRO A 691 -3.27 4.43 41.02
CA PRO A 691 -3.65 5.62 41.79
C PRO A 691 -2.54 6.22 42.67
N ASP A 692 -1.34 5.62 42.73
CA ASP A 692 -0.24 6.06 43.60
C ASP A 692 0.83 6.94 42.91
N ALA A 693 0.65 7.34 41.66
CA ALA A 693 1.61 8.17 40.91
C ALA A 693 1.20 9.66 40.86
N GLU A 694 0.69 10.18 41.96
CA GLU A 694 0.48 11.62 42.13
C GLU A 694 1.81 12.27 42.52
N ASN A 695 2.59 12.73 41.52
CA ASN A 695 3.51 13.89 41.70
C ASN A 695 4.36 14.09 40.44
N GLY A 696 4.01 15.10 39.69
CA GLY A 696 4.88 15.63 38.63
C GLY A 696 4.23 15.89 37.29
N ASN A 697 3.97 17.14 36.99
CA ASN A 697 3.48 17.72 35.72
C ASN A 697 1.96 17.73 35.47
N ASP A 698 1.20 18.19 36.44
CA ASP A 698 -0.25 18.41 36.27
C ASP A 698 -0.58 19.43 35.16
N SER A 699 0.23 20.49 35.03
CA SER A 699 -0.08 21.63 34.13
C SER A 699 0.05 21.27 32.63
N THR A 700 1.05 20.48 32.23
CA THR A 700 1.22 20.09 30.80
C THR A 700 0.17 19.10 30.37
N THR A 701 -0.18 18.16 31.22
CA THR A 701 -1.26 17.19 30.96
C THR A 701 -2.61 17.88 30.85
N GLU A 702 -2.89 18.83 31.75
CA GLU A 702 -4.11 19.65 31.71
C GLU A 702 -4.19 20.49 30.44
N PHE A 703 -3.08 21.06 30.00
CA PHE A 703 -3.00 21.78 28.72
C PHE A 703 -3.40 20.89 27.53
N TRP A 704 -2.78 19.71 27.41
CA TRP A 704 -3.06 18.80 26.30
C TRP A 704 -4.47 18.23 26.34
N ASN A 705 -5.00 17.97 27.51
CA ASN A 705 -6.37 17.51 27.69
C ASN A 705 -7.37 18.61 27.30
N THR A 706 -7.12 19.84 27.73
CA THR A 706 -7.93 21.00 27.35
C THR A 706 -7.89 21.24 25.85
N LEU A 707 -6.73 21.13 25.23
CA LEU A 707 -6.55 21.27 23.78
C LEU A 707 -7.31 20.17 23.01
N LEU A 708 -7.27 18.93 23.50
CA LEU A 708 -8.03 17.82 22.94
C LEU A 708 -9.54 18.08 23.00
N ILE A 709 -10.05 18.42 24.17
CA ILE A 709 -11.49 18.68 24.37
C ILE A 709 -11.97 19.81 23.44
N ARG A 710 -11.22 20.90 23.34
CA ARG A 710 -11.55 22.03 22.47
C ARG A 710 -11.47 21.67 20.99
N SER A 711 -10.43 20.93 20.58
CA SER A 711 -10.31 20.47 19.18
C SER A 711 -11.43 19.50 18.78
N GLU A 712 -11.85 18.62 19.69
CA GLU A 712 -12.99 17.72 19.44
C GLU A 712 -14.32 18.48 19.38
N ARG A 713 -14.47 19.51 20.19
CA ARG A 713 -15.64 20.38 20.12
C ARG A 713 -15.69 21.09 18.77
N GLU A 714 -14.59 21.69 18.32
CA GLU A 714 -14.49 22.35 17.02
C GLU A 714 -14.81 21.37 15.87
N LEU A 715 -14.25 20.15 15.90
CA LEU A 715 -14.54 19.10 14.92
C LEU A 715 -16.03 18.73 14.91
N ARG A 716 -16.67 18.70 16.08
CA ARG A 716 -18.08 18.39 16.21
C ARG A 716 -18.96 19.55 15.69
N GLU A 717 -18.62 20.79 15.98
CA GLU A 717 -19.31 21.97 15.46
C GLU A 717 -19.23 22.02 13.93
N ARG A 718 -18.07 21.71 13.33
CA ARG A 718 -17.91 21.61 11.87
C ARG A 718 -18.76 20.48 11.27
N LEU A 719 -18.81 19.33 11.93
CA LEU A 719 -19.65 18.22 11.50
C LEU A 719 -21.14 18.60 11.47
N VAL A 720 -21.62 19.22 12.54
CA VAL A 720 -23.01 19.69 12.65
C VAL A 720 -23.29 20.77 11.61
N GLY A 721 -22.40 21.77 11.47
CA GLY A 721 -22.51 22.83 10.48
C GLY A 721 -22.54 22.29 9.04
N PHE A 722 -21.67 21.34 8.71
CA PHE A 722 -21.67 20.68 7.41
C PHE A 722 -23.00 19.95 7.15
N THR A 723 -23.50 19.20 8.13
CA THR A 723 -24.76 18.47 8.01
C THR A 723 -25.94 19.41 7.82
N PHE A 724 -25.99 20.51 8.58
CA PHE A 724 -27.04 21.52 8.46
C PHE A 724 -26.99 22.23 7.10
N ALA A 725 -25.81 22.64 6.63
CA ALA A 725 -25.64 23.22 5.30
C ALA A 725 -26.06 22.25 4.18
N ALA A 726 -25.74 20.98 4.32
CA ALA A 726 -26.16 19.93 3.37
C ALA A 726 -27.70 19.79 3.30
N VAL A 727 -28.39 19.85 4.44
CA VAL A 727 -29.85 19.81 4.50
C VAL A 727 -30.44 21.04 3.80
N LEU A 728 -29.94 22.25 4.11
CA LEU A 728 -30.42 23.50 3.50
C LEU A 728 -30.24 23.48 1.98
N LYS A 729 -29.08 23.04 1.52
CA LYS A 729 -28.81 22.90 0.09
C LYS A 729 -29.77 21.95 -0.60
N ARG A 730 -30.03 20.77 -0.03
CA ARG A 730 -30.99 19.82 -0.59
C ARG A 730 -32.41 20.33 -0.64
N THR A 731 -32.86 21.04 0.39
CA THR A 731 -34.20 21.61 0.40
C THR A 731 -34.36 22.72 -0.62
N ALA A 732 -33.29 23.41 -0.98
CA ALA A 732 -33.30 24.46 -2.01
C ALA A 732 -33.41 23.86 -3.45
N TYR A 733 -32.83 22.69 -3.69
CA TYR A 733 -32.81 22.03 -5.01
C TYR A 733 -33.98 21.05 -5.27
N SER A 734 -34.71 20.62 -4.23
CA SER A 734 -35.75 19.55 -4.33
C SER A 734 -36.95 19.91 -5.24
N PHE A 735 -37.00 21.07 -5.85
CA PHE A 735 -38.14 21.46 -6.68
C PHE A 735 -37.98 21.19 -8.19
N ASN A 736 -36.77 20.81 -8.69
CA ASN A 736 -36.53 20.76 -10.14
C ASN A 736 -35.75 19.60 -10.71
N ASP A 737 -35.17 18.65 -9.92
CA ASP A 737 -34.30 17.64 -10.52
C ASP A 737 -34.49 16.22 -9.97
N THR A 738 -34.86 15.30 -10.88
CA THR A 738 -34.96 13.84 -10.69
C THR A 738 -33.62 13.11 -10.81
N SER A 739 -32.48 13.83 -10.90
CA SER A 739 -31.16 13.26 -11.21
C SER A 739 -30.24 13.02 -9.99
N THR A 740 -30.76 13.03 -8.74
CA THR A 740 -29.94 13.04 -7.52
C THR A 740 -29.77 11.68 -6.84
N GLU A 741 -29.83 10.56 -7.57
CA GLU A 741 -29.76 9.22 -6.93
C GLU A 741 -28.41 8.91 -6.25
N ASN A 742 -27.32 9.62 -6.57
CA ASN A 742 -25.95 9.30 -6.06
C ASN A 742 -25.38 10.34 -5.08
N SER A 743 -26.15 11.27 -4.51
CA SER A 743 -25.60 12.24 -3.56
C SER A 743 -25.75 11.76 -2.12
N TRP A 744 -24.68 11.99 -1.31
CA TRP A 744 -24.69 11.70 0.12
C TRP A 744 -25.91 12.33 0.84
N PHE A 745 -26.53 11.56 1.70
CA PHE A 745 -27.73 12.01 2.42
C PHE A 745 -27.44 12.31 3.90
N PRO A 746 -27.72 13.53 4.40
CA PRO A 746 -27.50 13.88 5.79
C PRO A 746 -28.48 13.16 6.70
N VAL A 747 -27.99 12.55 7.77
CA VAL A 747 -28.77 11.82 8.78
C VAL A 747 -28.41 12.33 10.19
N GLY A 748 -29.31 12.14 11.15
CA GLY A 748 -29.09 12.55 12.54
C GLY A 748 -29.30 14.03 12.85
N VAL A 749 -30.02 14.72 11.99
CA VAL A 749 -30.28 16.18 12.13
C VAL A 749 -30.98 16.54 13.46
N ALA A 750 -31.90 15.68 13.92
CA ALA A 750 -32.61 15.91 15.19
C ALA A 750 -31.71 15.78 16.41
N GLN A 751 -30.82 14.78 16.40
CA GLN A 751 -29.82 14.57 17.45
C GLN A 751 -28.81 15.73 17.48
N MET A 752 -28.40 16.21 16.31
CA MET A 752 -27.54 17.38 16.16
C MET A 752 -28.22 18.67 16.62
N ASP A 753 -29.53 18.86 16.34
CA ASP A 753 -30.31 19.99 16.87
C ASP A 753 -30.40 19.96 18.41
N SER A 754 -30.62 18.75 18.97
CA SER A 754 -30.61 18.54 20.42
C SER A 754 -29.24 18.85 21.02
N TRP A 755 -28.14 18.41 20.36
CA TRP A 755 -26.78 18.70 20.80
C TRP A 755 -26.49 20.21 20.82
N VAL A 756 -26.87 20.96 19.78
CA VAL A 756 -26.71 22.42 19.75
C VAL A 756 -27.56 23.10 20.83
N THR A 757 -28.73 22.55 21.16
CA THR A 757 -29.60 23.08 22.21
C THR A 757 -29.00 22.95 23.61
N MET A 758 -28.28 21.87 23.84
CA MET A 758 -27.68 21.54 25.13
C MET A 758 -26.32 22.24 25.38
N ASN A 759 -25.74 22.85 24.34
CA ASN A 759 -24.44 23.50 24.42
C ASN A 759 -24.54 25.00 24.15
N ASP A 760 -24.54 25.79 25.19
CA ASP A 760 -24.69 27.27 25.11
C ASP A 760 -23.51 27.99 24.46
N GLU A 761 -22.31 27.39 24.51
CA GLU A 761 -21.05 27.98 24.04
C GLU A 761 -20.77 27.67 22.53
N VAL A 762 -21.75 27.22 21.78
CA VAL A 762 -21.61 26.92 20.34
C VAL A 762 -21.53 28.25 19.56
N HIS A 763 -20.76 28.24 18.44
CA HIS A 763 -20.63 29.41 17.56
C HIS A 763 -21.99 29.96 17.11
N ASP A 764 -22.16 31.30 17.09
CA ASP A 764 -23.41 31.93 16.74
C ASP A 764 -23.91 31.60 15.33
N GLN A 765 -22.99 31.37 14.39
CA GLN A 765 -23.34 30.93 13.04
C GLN A 765 -24.02 29.56 13.03
N LEU A 766 -23.60 28.63 13.89
CA LEU A 766 -24.26 27.35 14.02
C LEU A 766 -25.68 27.51 14.60
N LYS A 767 -25.86 28.41 15.54
CA LYS A 767 -27.19 28.80 16.05
C LYS A 767 -28.06 29.39 14.94
N TYR A 768 -27.47 30.19 14.04
CA TYR A 768 -28.17 30.74 12.87
C TYR A 768 -28.59 29.61 11.89
N LEU A 769 -27.69 28.71 11.51
CA LEU A 769 -28.01 27.56 10.63
C LEU A 769 -29.13 26.69 11.24
N ARG A 770 -29.08 26.50 12.56
CA ARG A 770 -30.11 25.78 13.30
C ARG A 770 -31.48 26.45 13.19
N SER A 771 -31.54 27.78 13.33
CA SER A 771 -32.83 28.54 13.20
C SER A 771 -33.43 28.34 11.81
N ARG A 772 -32.60 28.40 10.75
CA ARG A 772 -33.03 28.16 9.37
C ARG A 772 -33.59 26.76 9.14
N ILE A 773 -32.97 25.73 9.75
CA ILE A 773 -33.47 24.36 9.67
C ILE A 773 -34.83 24.24 10.37
N LYS A 774 -35.04 24.86 11.53
CA LYS A 774 -36.33 24.84 12.23
C LYS A 774 -37.44 25.51 11.41
N ASP A 775 -37.13 26.56 10.69
CA ASP A 775 -38.10 27.26 9.82
C ASP A 775 -38.55 26.36 8.62
N ILE A 776 -37.68 25.43 8.21
CA ILE A 776 -37.95 24.49 7.12
C ILE A 776 -38.51 23.16 7.66
N GLY A 777 -38.52 22.94 8.97
CA GLY A 777 -38.74 21.68 9.67
C GLY A 777 -39.96 20.83 9.20
N ASN A 778 -41.06 21.48 8.85
CA ASN A 778 -42.23 20.78 8.31
C ASN A 778 -42.05 20.17 6.93
N ARG A 779 -41.03 20.59 6.16
CA ARG A 779 -40.68 20.06 4.83
C ARG A 779 -39.60 18.98 4.90
N ILE A 780 -38.83 18.94 5.98
CA ILE A 780 -37.72 17.99 6.18
C ILE A 780 -38.24 16.63 6.69
N ASN A 781 -39.35 16.63 7.44
CA ASN A 781 -39.88 15.46 8.18
C ASN A 781 -40.14 14.21 7.33
N SER A 782 -40.42 14.35 6.04
CA SER A 782 -40.73 13.21 5.18
C SER A 782 -39.53 12.60 4.45
N ALA A 783 -38.47 13.40 4.21
CA ALA A 783 -37.36 13.00 3.36
C ALA A 783 -36.05 12.68 4.13
N CYS A 784 -35.81 13.33 5.28
CA CYS A 784 -34.54 13.27 5.99
C CYS A 784 -34.55 12.42 7.28
N GLY A 785 -35.62 11.66 7.53
CA GLY A 785 -35.70 10.82 8.73
C GLY A 785 -35.57 11.68 10.02
N TYR A 786 -36.24 12.81 10.08
CA TYR A 786 -36.30 13.69 11.26
C TYR A 786 -37.19 13.02 12.32
N SER A 787 -36.79 11.81 12.75
CA SER A 787 -37.43 11.12 13.87
C SER A 787 -36.62 11.42 15.13
N VAL A 788 -37.24 12.03 16.09
CA VAL A 788 -36.62 12.36 17.39
C VAL A 788 -36.63 11.14 18.31
N GLU A 789 -37.51 10.16 18.06
CA GLU A 789 -37.73 9.03 18.95
C GLU A 789 -36.81 7.85 18.57
N GLU A 790 -35.79 7.64 19.39
CA GLU A 790 -34.95 6.45 19.34
C GLU A 790 -35.39 5.46 20.40
N THR A 791 -35.35 4.17 20.09
CA THR A 791 -35.70 3.10 21.02
C THR A 791 -34.48 2.21 21.28
N CYS A 792 -34.39 1.72 22.49
CA CYS A 792 -33.36 0.78 22.88
C CYS A 792 -33.56 -0.56 22.13
N PRO A 793 -32.52 -1.05 21.41
CA PRO A 793 -32.63 -2.32 20.68
C PRO A 793 -32.77 -3.55 21.58
N TYR A 794 -32.49 -3.45 22.87
CA TYR A 794 -32.58 -4.56 23.83
C TYR A 794 -33.91 -4.63 24.55
N CYS A 795 -34.50 -3.49 24.94
CA CYS A 795 -35.73 -3.44 25.75
C CYS A 795 -36.87 -2.63 25.12
N SER A 796 -36.62 -2.04 23.94
CA SER A 796 -37.60 -1.19 23.23
C SER A 796 -38.06 0.07 24.01
N ALA A 797 -37.41 0.38 25.14
CA ALA A 797 -37.65 1.61 25.87
C ALA A 797 -37.18 2.84 25.06
N PRO A 798 -37.89 3.99 25.18
CA PRO A 798 -37.46 5.21 24.52
C PRO A 798 -36.10 5.68 25.08
N VAL A 799 -35.25 6.20 24.19
CA VAL A 799 -33.93 6.71 24.54
C VAL A 799 -33.89 8.18 24.22
N HIS A 800 -33.71 9.00 25.25
CA HIS A 800 -33.56 10.45 25.09
C HIS A 800 -32.12 10.83 24.72
N PHE A 801 -31.99 11.94 24.01
CA PHE A 801 -30.66 12.47 23.66
C PHE A 801 -30.08 13.26 24.85
N GLU A 802 -29.08 12.69 25.51
CA GLU A 802 -28.36 13.33 26.64
C GLU A 802 -26.87 13.57 26.34
N SER A 803 -26.29 12.77 25.46
CA SER A 803 -24.87 12.88 25.08
C SER A 803 -24.71 12.50 23.61
N ALA A 804 -23.67 13.07 22.95
CA ALA A 804 -23.35 12.80 21.57
C ALA A 804 -22.61 11.47 21.36
N ASP A 805 -22.12 10.83 22.40
CA ASP A 805 -21.23 9.67 22.32
C ASP A 805 -21.88 8.40 22.88
N VAL A 806 -22.66 8.53 23.95
CA VAL A 806 -23.28 7.42 24.68
C VAL A 806 -24.71 7.77 25.03
N ALA A 807 -25.58 6.77 25.03
CA ALA A 807 -26.94 6.89 25.51
C ALA A 807 -27.22 5.77 26.52
N ILE A 808 -28.08 6.05 27.50
CA ILE A 808 -28.50 5.10 28.51
C ILE A 808 -30.03 5.04 28.48
N CYS A 809 -30.61 3.87 28.29
CA CYS A 809 -32.04 3.70 28.34
C CYS A 809 -32.55 3.57 29.81
N ARG A 810 -33.87 3.63 29.99
CA ARG A 810 -34.51 3.51 31.31
C ARG A 810 -34.08 2.25 32.07
N ASP A 811 -33.85 1.14 31.35
CA ASP A 811 -33.40 -0.14 31.93
C ASP A 811 -31.90 -0.26 32.07
N LYS A 812 -31.14 0.87 31.95
CA LYS A 812 -29.69 1.00 32.12
C LYS A 812 -28.85 0.30 31.04
N HIS A 813 -29.39 -0.05 29.89
CA HIS A 813 -28.57 -0.50 28.77
C HIS A 813 -27.77 0.69 28.25
N THR A 814 -26.44 0.51 28.17
CA THR A 814 -25.53 1.50 27.62
C THR A 814 -25.39 1.28 26.12
N LEU A 815 -25.70 2.29 25.32
CA LEU A 815 -25.72 2.27 23.87
C LEU A 815 -24.71 3.29 23.33
N THR A 816 -23.99 2.92 22.28
CA THR A 816 -23.03 3.80 21.61
C THR A 816 -23.72 4.59 20.50
N ARG A 817 -23.41 5.88 20.40
CA ARG A 817 -23.86 6.75 19.31
C ARG A 817 -22.81 6.84 18.20
N CYS A 818 -23.30 6.93 16.97
CA CYS A 818 -22.47 7.13 15.78
C CYS A 818 -21.78 8.49 15.83
N ARG A 819 -20.47 8.50 15.72
CA ARG A 819 -19.65 9.74 15.74
C ARG A 819 -19.98 10.69 14.59
N ALA A 820 -20.51 10.19 13.47
CA ALA A 820 -20.83 11.00 12.29
C ALA A 820 -22.28 11.54 12.28
N SER A 821 -23.23 10.81 12.84
CA SER A 821 -24.66 11.16 12.78
C SER A 821 -25.31 11.42 14.14
N MET A 822 -24.64 11.08 15.24
CA MET A 822 -25.15 11.09 16.62
C MET A 822 -26.37 10.19 16.85
N ILE A 823 -26.77 9.39 15.88
CA ILE A 823 -27.82 8.36 16.00
C ILE A 823 -27.25 7.14 16.75
N LEU A 824 -28.10 6.36 17.39
CA LEU A 824 -27.70 5.08 18.00
C LEU A 824 -27.10 4.14 16.93
N CYS A 825 -25.92 3.59 17.23
CA CYS A 825 -25.32 2.57 16.36
C CYS A 825 -26.16 1.31 16.36
N SER A 826 -26.21 0.62 15.21
CA SER A 826 -26.83 -0.69 15.11
C SER A 826 -26.09 -1.70 16.00
N VAL A 827 -26.82 -2.51 16.74
CA VAL A 827 -26.28 -3.64 17.51
C VAL A 827 -26.31 -4.94 16.72
N LEU A 828 -27.07 -4.99 15.61
CA LEU A 828 -27.26 -6.18 14.79
C LEU A 828 -26.39 -6.20 13.55
N GLN A 829 -25.95 -5.03 13.09
CA GLN A 829 -25.12 -4.88 11.90
C GLN A 829 -23.69 -4.50 12.28
N PRO A 830 -22.69 -4.96 11.53
CA PRO A 830 -21.32 -4.51 11.71
C PRO A 830 -21.22 -3.00 11.55
N VAL A 831 -20.47 -2.34 12.41
CA VAL A 831 -20.21 -0.91 12.38
C VAL A 831 -18.73 -0.66 12.18
N TRP A 832 -18.41 0.54 11.70
CA TRP A 832 -17.03 1.00 11.62
C TRP A 832 -16.57 1.53 12.98
N HIS A 833 -15.28 1.31 13.32
CA HIS A 833 -14.71 1.84 14.53
C HIS A 833 -13.34 2.50 14.28
N CYS A 834 -13.01 3.50 15.08
CA CYS A 834 -11.75 4.22 14.99
C CYS A 834 -10.76 3.71 16.04
N VAL A 835 -9.62 3.16 15.63
CA VAL A 835 -8.55 2.68 16.54
C VAL A 835 -7.84 3.81 17.31
N CYS A 836 -8.02 5.06 16.90
CA CYS A 836 -7.43 6.20 17.58
C CYS A 836 -8.29 6.71 18.74
N CYS A 837 -9.57 7.05 18.47
CA CYS A 837 -10.47 7.61 19.47
C CYS A 837 -11.46 6.60 20.06
N GLY A 838 -11.48 5.35 19.58
CA GLY A 838 -12.43 4.32 20.01
C GLY A 838 -13.88 4.57 19.57
N GLY A 839 -14.14 5.64 18.81
CA GLY A 839 -15.49 6.00 18.39
C GLY A 839 -16.04 5.10 17.30
N MET A 840 -17.34 4.80 17.36
CA MET A 840 -18.05 4.02 16.37
C MET A 840 -18.71 4.92 15.32
N VAL A 841 -18.79 4.44 14.09
CA VAL A 841 -19.41 5.12 12.96
C VAL A 841 -20.29 4.12 12.21
N ASP A 842 -21.59 4.37 12.15
CA ASP A 842 -22.56 3.59 11.40
C ASP A 842 -22.84 4.23 10.02
N LYS A 843 -22.90 5.55 9.96
CA LYS A 843 -23.12 6.33 8.74
C LYS A 843 -21.85 7.07 8.33
N LEU A 844 -21.36 6.78 7.14
CA LEU A 844 -20.14 7.40 6.61
C LEU A 844 -20.41 8.84 6.11
N LEU A 845 -19.38 9.67 6.15
CA LEU A 845 -19.39 11.04 5.65
C LEU A 845 -18.81 11.12 4.23
N PRO A 846 -19.23 12.11 3.41
CA PRO A 846 -18.67 12.29 2.08
C PRO A 846 -17.23 12.82 2.13
N GLN A 847 -16.49 12.61 1.06
CA GLN A 847 -15.09 13.08 0.98
C GLN A 847 -14.97 14.59 1.12
N SER A 848 -15.97 15.36 0.68
CA SER A 848 -16.01 16.83 0.79
C SER A 848 -15.95 17.32 2.24
N PHE A 849 -16.50 16.58 3.20
CA PHE A 849 -16.32 16.89 4.62
C PHE A 849 -14.83 16.90 5.00
N PHE A 850 -14.07 15.90 4.63
CA PHE A 850 -12.66 15.76 4.98
C PHE A 850 -11.75 16.76 4.24
N ALA A 851 -12.21 17.33 3.13
CA ALA A 851 -11.49 18.31 2.32
C ALA A 851 -11.68 19.77 2.79
N MET A 852 -12.49 20.02 3.82
CA MET A 852 -12.75 21.39 4.30
C MET A 852 -11.50 22.10 4.80
N GLN A 853 -11.19 23.27 4.24
CA GLN A 853 -10.05 24.09 4.63
C GLN A 853 -10.35 24.99 5.83
N ALA A 854 -11.57 25.51 5.91
CA ALA A 854 -12.02 26.39 6.99
C ALA A 854 -13.36 25.90 7.55
N SER A 855 -13.83 26.52 8.62
CA SER A 855 -15.15 26.22 9.16
C SER A 855 -16.22 26.53 8.11
N PRO A 856 -17.24 25.66 7.89
CA PRO A 856 -18.38 25.95 7.00
C PRO A 856 -19.20 27.13 7.50
N LEU A 857 -18.84 27.65 8.65
CA LEU A 857 -19.49 28.75 9.35
C LEU A 857 -18.98 30.10 8.89
N ASP A 858 -17.95 30.22 8.05
CA ASP A 858 -17.49 31.54 7.56
C ASP A 858 -18.47 32.10 6.55
N ALA A 859 -19.09 33.22 6.95
CA ALA A 859 -20.24 33.86 6.31
C ALA A 859 -20.02 34.36 4.86
N ASN A 860 -18.83 34.19 4.29
CA ASN A 860 -18.46 34.65 2.95
C ASN A 860 -18.37 33.55 1.91
N GLN A 861 -18.62 32.30 2.26
CA GLN A 861 -18.72 31.24 1.25
C GLN A 861 -20.17 31.18 0.76
N ASP A 862 -20.36 31.46 -0.53
CA ASP A 862 -21.65 31.32 -1.21
C ASP A 862 -22.24 29.91 -0.89
N GLU A 863 -23.51 29.91 -0.45
CA GLU A 863 -24.28 28.67 -0.16
C GLU A 863 -24.26 27.66 -1.32
N GLY A 864 -23.80 28.04 -2.50
CA GLY A 864 -23.64 27.24 -3.71
C GLY A 864 -22.37 26.35 -3.73
N SER A 865 -21.36 26.64 -2.89
CA SER A 865 -20.01 26.02 -2.99
C SER A 865 -19.87 24.63 -2.34
N LEU A 866 -20.83 24.18 -1.51
CA LEU A 866 -20.73 22.89 -0.83
C LEU A 866 -20.93 21.75 -1.83
N ASP A 867 -19.88 20.99 -2.11
CA ASP A 867 -19.99 19.81 -2.97
C ASP A 867 -20.48 18.61 -2.15
N LEU A 868 -21.70 18.16 -2.41
CA LEU A 868 -22.28 16.94 -1.82
C LEU A 868 -22.17 15.74 -2.75
N SER A 869 -21.61 15.93 -3.93
CA SER A 869 -21.31 14.87 -4.86
C SER A 869 -20.05 14.12 -4.40
N GLY A 870 -20.08 12.83 -4.49
CA GLY A 870 -18.93 11.98 -4.16
C GLY A 870 -19.26 10.89 -3.16
N PRO A 871 -18.44 9.84 -3.14
CA PRO A 871 -18.68 8.69 -2.28
C PRO A 871 -18.50 9.06 -0.80
N ALA A 872 -19.31 8.45 0.03
CA ALA A 872 -19.07 8.43 1.47
C ALA A 872 -17.82 7.57 1.75
N VAL A 873 -16.90 8.07 2.58
CA VAL A 873 -15.60 7.44 2.83
C VAL A 873 -15.49 6.96 4.28
N PRO A 874 -14.90 5.78 4.52
CA PRO A 874 -14.76 5.23 5.88
C PRO A 874 -13.55 5.86 6.62
N LEU A 875 -13.62 7.16 6.82
CA LEU A 875 -12.68 7.93 7.64
C LEU A 875 -13.35 8.40 8.93
N CYS A 876 -12.57 8.44 10.00
CA CYS A 876 -13.06 8.95 11.28
C CYS A 876 -13.27 10.47 11.23
N PRO A 877 -14.44 11.01 11.58
CA PRO A 877 -14.69 12.46 11.56
C PRO A 877 -13.79 13.24 12.53
N PHE A 878 -13.26 12.61 13.59
CA PHE A 878 -12.41 13.25 14.60
C PHE A 878 -10.92 13.03 14.42
N CYS A 879 -10.52 11.91 13.81
CA CYS A 879 -9.11 11.58 13.63
C CYS A 879 -8.65 11.57 12.17
N GLY A 880 -9.57 11.56 11.19
CA GLY A 880 -9.25 11.50 9.77
C GLY A 880 -8.57 10.21 9.32
N ILE A 881 -8.36 9.23 10.21
CA ILE A 881 -7.75 7.93 9.86
C ILE A 881 -8.81 6.97 9.31
N LEU A 882 -8.33 5.95 8.61
CA LEU A 882 -9.16 4.87 8.11
C LEU A 882 -9.85 4.15 9.27
N LEU A 883 -11.18 4.02 9.16
CA LEU A 883 -11.98 3.25 10.09
C LEU A 883 -11.76 1.77 9.84
N GLN A 884 -11.75 1.01 10.92
CA GLN A 884 -11.72 -0.45 10.88
C GLN A 884 -13.14 -1.00 11.06
N ARG A 885 -13.34 -2.22 10.58
CA ARG A 885 -14.58 -2.91 10.75
C ARG A 885 -14.67 -3.50 12.15
N SER A 886 -15.82 -3.38 12.78
CA SER A 886 -16.11 -4.01 14.06
C SER A 886 -17.30 -4.95 13.92
N THR A 887 -17.16 -6.16 14.42
CA THR A 887 -18.29 -7.08 14.58
C THR A 887 -19.06 -6.72 15.85
N PRO A 888 -20.40 -6.85 15.85
CA PRO A 888 -21.18 -6.61 17.05
C PRO A 888 -20.72 -7.52 18.20
N VAL A 889 -20.49 -6.94 19.35
CA VAL A 889 -19.94 -7.64 20.52
C VAL A 889 -20.82 -8.82 20.95
N PHE A 890 -22.14 -8.69 20.84
CA PHE A 890 -23.08 -9.75 21.23
C PHE A 890 -22.97 -11.02 20.38
N LEU A 891 -22.49 -10.94 19.12
CA LEU A 891 -22.24 -12.11 18.28
C LEU A 891 -21.04 -12.96 18.76
N LEU A 892 -20.14 -12.34 19.52
CA LEU A 892 -18.94 -12.97 20.06
C LEU A 892 -19.05 -13.25 21.56
N SER A 893 -20.11 -12.75 22.22
CA SER A 893 -20.33 -12.95 23.65
C SER A 893 -20.97 -14.32 23.92
N THR A 894 -20.41 -15.05 24.86
CA THR A 894 -20.99 -16.29 25.38
C THR A 894 -22.03 -16.03 26.46
N SER A 895 -22.15 -14.82 26.94
CA SER A 895 -23.13 -14.38 27.92
C SER A 895 -24.17 -13.48 27.25
N PRO A 896 -25.46 -13.69 27.53
CA PRO A 896 -26.49 -12.73 27.09
C PRO A 896 -26.19 -11.36 27.72
N VAL A 897 -26.22 -10.33 26.91
CA VAL A 897 -25.98 -8.95 27.33
C VAL A 897 -27.14 -8.42 28.15
#